data_33d32868c1f4db9f558e8d701583f9a5
#
_entry.id   33d32868c1f4db9f558e8d701583f9a5
#
_cell.length_a   1.000
_cell.length_b   1.000
_cell.length_c   1.000
_cell.angle_alpha   90.00
_cell.angle_beta   90.00
_cell.angle_gamma   90.00
#
_symmetry.space_group_name_H-M   'P 1'
#
loop_
_entity.id
_entity.type
_entity.pdbx_description
1 polymer ?
#
loop_
_entity_poly.entity_id
_entity_poly.type
_entity_poly.pdbx_seq_one_letter_code
_entity_poly.pdbx_strand_id
1 'polypeptide(L)'
;MVLISQYHEIFGRPGAILITNFHDKEFFLVEIVVHGFSEGPSFFRADTWIHSRKDNPESRIIFKNQAYLPSQTPPGIKDLRREDLLSLRSNGKGERKLHERIYDYDVYNDLGNPEKGEDTVRPVLGNEEWPYPRRCRTGRPYTKKDPFTETRVEKPHPVYVPRDETFEEIKQNTFSAGRLKAALHNLIPLIAAKLSSSDIPFTNFSDIEKLYNDGVLLTEEEQKEKKIQLLTNVMKQVLTVGDKLLKYDIPAIIKRDRFAWLRDNEFARQILAGVNPVNIQLLEELPILSTLDPAIYGPPESAITREILEKELNGTTVEQAIKDKRLFILDYHDMLLPFMEKMNSLPGRKAYASRTVLYYTNTGILSPIVIELSLPPTPSSPSNKRIFTHGHHATTYWIWKLAKAHVSSNDAGVHQLVNHWLRTHASMEPYIIATHRQLSSMHPVHKLLHPHMRYTMEINALARQSLINGGGIIEACFSPGKYAMEISSAAYKSTWRFDMEALPADLIRRGMAVEDPSMPGGVKLVIEDYPYAADGLLIWSAIKELVSSYVDHYYSQPNSIKSDVELQSWWDEIKNKGHYDKRNEPWWPNLVTKEDLSGILTTMIWVASGQHAAINFGQYPFGGYPPNRPTLMRKLIPQEGDPEYDKFLLNPEYTFLTSLPTQLQATKVMAVQDTLSTHSADEEYINQLHDIHRLSFNDPEVQELFQRFSTKLEEIELIIHQRNKNIKLKSRNGAGVPPYELLLPSSAPGVTGRGIPNSISI
;
A
#
# COMPACT_ATOMS: atom_id res chain seq x y z
N MET A 1 23.19 -15.88 27.58
CA MET A 1 24.00 -15.55 28.80
C MET A 1 23.21 -16.03 30.01
N VAL A 2 23.87 -16.73 30.98
CA VAL A 2 23.23 -17.16 32.24
C VAL A 2 23.80 -16.28 33.35
N LEU A 3 22.93 -15.64 34.12
CA LEU A 3 23.27 -14.87 35.29
C LEU A 3 22.67 -15.57 36.50
N ILE A 4 23.45 -15.75 37.56
CA ILE A 4 23.01 -16.31 38.86
C ILE A 4 23.01 -15.17 39.88
N SER A 5 21.86 -14.89 40.50
CA SER A 5 21.72 -13.92 41.57
C SER A 5 20.95 -14.53 42.74
N GLN A 6 21.25 -14.10 43.95
CA GLN A 6 20.46 -14.43 45.14
C GLN A 6 19.46 -13.29 45.38
N TYR A 7 18.19 -13.64 45.60
CA TYR A 7 17.17 -12.69 46.02
C TYR A 7 16.36 -13.29 47.18
N HIS A 8 15.75 -12.42 47.96
CA HIS A 8 14.95 -12.83 49.10
C HIS A 8 13.56 -13.26 48.66
N GLU A 9 13.08 -14.43 49.06
CA GLU A 9 11.75 -14.99 48.69
C GLU A 9 10.57 -14.04 49.01
N ILE A 10 10.77 -13.12 49.99
CA ILE A 10 9.76 -12.11 50.40
C ILE A 10 9.39 -11.17 49.23
N PHE A 11 10.26 -10.96 48.25
CA PHE A 11 10.01 -10.02 47.14
C PHE A 11 9.11 -10.59 46.05
N GLY A 12 8.82 -11.89 46.04
CA GLY A 12 7.98 -12.52 45.01
C GLY A 12 8.63 -12.50 43.61
N ARG A 13 7.81 -12.76 42.61
CA ARG A 13 8.23 -12.77 41.19
C ARG A 13 8.48 -11.35 40.69
N PRO A 14 9.53 -11.10 39.90
CA PRO A 14 9.76 -9.79 39.29
C PRO A 14 8.66 -9.44 38.28
N GLY A 15 8.15 -8.21 38.37
CA GLY A 15 7.18 -7.65 37.43
C GLY A 15 7.86 -6.87 36.29
N ALA A 16 9.08 -6.41 36.50
CA ALA A 16 9.91 -5.72 35.53
C ALA A 16 11.41 -5.98 35.76
N ILE A 17 12.21 -5.82 34.72
CA ILE A 17 13.68 -5.89 34.75
C ILE A 17 14.21 -4.60 34.13
N LEU A 18 15.19 -3.97 34.84
CA LEU A 18 15.90 -2.80 34.34
C LEU A 18 17.26 -3.23 33.81
N ILE A 19 17.57 -2.85 32.56
CA ILE A 19 18.81 -3.26 31.90
C ILE A 19 19.62 -2.02 31.55
N THR A 20 20.89 -2.02 31.96
CA THR A 20 21.86 -1.01 31.55
C THR A 20 23.00 -1.69 30.80
N ASN A 21 23.29 -1.23 29.61
CA ASN A 21 24.37 -1.77 28.78
C ASN A 21 25.67 -0.95 28.99
N PHE A 22 26.66 -1.55 29.58
CA PHE A 22 27.99 -0.94 29.84
C PHE A 22 28.98 -1.15 28.69
N HIS A 23 28.60 -1.91 27.64
CA HIS A 23 29.43 -2.07 26.44
C HIS A 23 29.33 -0.85 25.54
N ASP A 24 30.31 -0.69 24.65
CA ASP A 24 30.36 0.44 23.71
C ASP A 24 29.40 0.27 22.51
N LYS A 25 28.86 -0.94 22.31
CA LYS A 25 27.93 -1.26 21.20
C LYS A 25 26.57 -1.65 21.74
N GLU A 26 25.53 -1.28 21.05
CA GLU A 26 24.18 -1.79 21.28
C GLU A 26 24.07 -3.28 20.93
N PHE A 27 23.06 -3.95 21.47
CA PHE A 27 22.69 -5.32 21.11
C PHE A 27 21.17 -5.49 21.10
N PHE A 28 20.68 -6.40 20.27
CA PHE A 28 19.27 -6.74 20.22
C PHE A 28 18.96 -7.80 21.28
N LEU A 29 17.99 -7.51 22.14
CA LEU A 29 17.52 -8.40 23.20
C LEU A 29 16.18 -9.00 22.82
N VAL A 30 16.12 -10.32 22.64
CA VAL A 30 14.90 -11.05 22.29
C VAL A 30 14.04 -11.31 23.52
N GLU A 31 14.60 -11.97 24.53
CA GLU A 31 13.88 -12.30 25.76
C GLU A 31 14.81 -12.50 26.95
N ILE A 32 14.23 -12.43 28.14
CA ILE A 32 14.86 -12.85 29.40
C ILE A 32 13.94 -13.86 30.08
N VAL A 33 14.52 -14.97 30.55
CA VAL A 33 13.82 -15.98 31.34
C VAL A 33 14.44 -16.07 32.72
N VAL A 34 13.64 -15.81 33.74
CA VAL A 34 14.10 -15.88 35.15
C VAL A 34 13.55 -17.15 35.78
N HIS A 35 14.46 -18.01 36.20
CA HIS A 35 14.16 -19.30 36.86
C HIS A 35 14.32 -19.19 38.38
N GLY A 36 13.82 -20.19 39.12
CA GLY A 36 14.00 -20.32 40.57
C GLY A 36 12.74 -20.08 41.40
N PHE A 37 11.62 -19.79 40.79
CA PHE A 37 10.34 -19.62 41.48
C PHE A 37 9.57 -20.96 41.58
N SER A 38 8.85 -21.18 42.67
CA SER A 38 8.05 -22.39 42.93
C SER A 38 6.97 -22.62 41.89
N GLU A 39 6.42 -21.54 41.33
CA GLU A 39 5.37 -21.56 40.29
C GLU A 39 5.92 -21.61 38.84
N GLY A 40 7.23 -21.87 38.67
CA GLY A 40 7.90 -21.95 37.39
C GLY A 40 8.55 -20.61 36.93
N PRO A 41 9.13 -20.58 35.70
CA PRO A 41 9.90 -19.43 35.24
C PRO A 41 9.03 -18.21 34.96
N SER A 42 9.64 -17.04 35.00
CA SER A 42 9.04 -15.77 34.55
C SER A 42 9.66 -15.32 33.23
N PHE A 43 8.83 -14.99 32.27
CA PHE A 43 9.21 -14.62 30.91
C PHE A 43 9.08 -13.10 30.71
N PHE A 44 10.07 -12.51 30.04
CA PHE A 44 10.16 -11.08 29.72
C PHE A 44 10.54 -10.96 28.25
N ARG A 45 9.56 -10.88 27.37
CA ARG A 45 9.77 -10.64 25.93
C ARG A 45 10.21 -9.20 25.76
N ALA A 46 11.31 -8.98 25.10
CA ALA A 46 11.92 -7.66 24.94
C ALA A 46 11.82 -7.16 23.50
N ASP A 47 12.28 -7.94 22.55
CA ASP A 47 12.33 -7.63 21.10
C ASP A 47 12.75 -6.17 20.85
N THR A 48 13.82 -5.73 21.51
CA THR A 48 14.24 -4.32 21.55
C THR A 48 15.76 -4.18 21.57
N TRP A 49 16.24 -3.05 21.08
CA TRP A 49 17.64 -2.68 21.15
C TRP A 49 18.01 -2.11 22.52
N ILE A 50 19.08 -2.62 23.10
CA ILE A 50 19.67 -2.11 24.33
C ILE A 50 20.90 -1.29 23.96
N HIS A 51 20.77 0.04 24.06
CA HIS A 51 21.83 0.99 23.70
C HIS A 51 22.99 0.95 24.66
N SER A 52 24.17 1.40 24.21
CA SER A 52 25.31 1.70 25.10
C SER A 52 24.91 2.81 26.09
N ARG A 53 25.35 2.68 27.33
CA ARG A 53 25.19 3.74 28.34
C ARG A 53 25.84 5.07 27.92
N LYS A 54 26.81 5.04 27.00
CA LYS A 54 27.41 6.26 26.41
C LYS A 54 26.43 7.06 25.58
N ASP A 55 25.54 6.35 24.87
CA ASP A 55 24.56 6.97 23.97
C ASP A 55 23.26 7.33 24.72
N ASN A 56 22.83 6.47 25.63
CA ASN A 56 21.69 6.72 26.53
C ASN A 56 22.03 6.17 27.92
N PRO A 57 22.17 7.04 28.98
CA PRO A 57 22.52 6.63 30.35
C PRO A 57 21.35 5.93 31.06
N GLU A 58 20.12 6.02 30.58
CA GLU A 58 18.94 5.46 31.23
C GLU A 58 18.87 3.94 31.03
N SER A 59 18.38 3.24 32.06
CA SER A 59 18.12 1.80 31.98
C SER A 59 16.87 1.52 31.15
N ARG A 60 16.92 0.45 30.36
CA ARG A 60 15.76 -0.04 29.62
C ARG A 60 14.86 -0.85 30.57
N ILE A 61 13.57 -0.52 30.60
CA ILE A 61 12.58 -1.24 31.40
C ILE A 61 11.95 -2.33 30.51
N ILE A 62 12.02 -3.59 30.96
CA ILE A 62 11.37 -4.74 30.31
C ILE A 62 10.34 -5.32 31.27
N PHE A 63 9.09 -5.32 30.89
CA PHE A 63 8.00 -5.85 31.72
C PHE A 63 7.79 -7.35 31.50
N LYS A 64 7.28 -8.01 32.53
CA LYS A 64 6.85 -9.40 32.45
C LYS A 64 5.80 -9.59 31.37
N ASN A 65 5.79 -10.75 30.70
CA ASN A 65 4.81 -11.12 29.68
C ASN A 65 3.41 -11.32 30.26
N GLN A 66 2.84 -10.25 30.80
CA GLN A 66 1.48 -10.22 31.33
C GLN A 66 0.80 -8.92 30.93
N ALA A 67 -0.45 -9.03 30.51
CA ALA A 67 -1.23 -7.86 30.14
C ALA A 67 -1.95 -7.28 31.38
N TYR A 68 -1.95 -5.96 31.49
CA TYR A 68 -2.66 -5.23 32.53
C TYR A 68 -3.31 -3.96 31.97
N LEU A 69 -4.58 -3.76 32.26
CA LEU A 69 -5.18 -2.45 32.15
C LEU A 69 -4.50 -1.47 33.13
N PRO A 70 -4.56 -0.15 32.90
CA PRO A 70 -3.96 0.83 33.82
C PRO A 70 -4.43 0.68 35.27
N SER A 71 -5.73 0.41 35.47
CA SER A 71 -6.34 0.17 36.79
C SER A 71 -5.89 -1.11 37.48
N GLN A 72 -5.45 -2.11 36.72
CA GLN A 72 -5.02 -3.43 37.21
C GLN A 72 -3.51 -3.54 37.40
N THR A 73 -2.76 -2.48 37.07
CA THR A 73 -1.30 -2.49 37.18
C THR A 73 -0.85 -2.70 38.64
N PRO A 74 -0.02 -3.70 38.94
CA PRO A 74 0.50 -3.92 40.28
C PRO A 74 1.19 -2.66 40.82
N PRO A 75 1.00 -2.32 42.12
CA PRO A 75 1.55 -1.10 42.68
C PRO A 75 3.04 -0.91 42.48
N GLY A 76 3.83 -2.01 42.58
CA GLY A 76 5.30 -1.97 42.48
C GLY A 76 5.86 -1.62 41.10
N ILE A 77 5.03 -1.66 40.04
CA ILE A 77 5.46 -1.34 38.68
C ILE A 77 4.68 -0.16 38.04
N LYS A 78 3.81 0.51 38.78
CA LYS A 78 3.04 1.67 38.30
C LYS A 78 3.90 2.83 37.84
N ASP A 79 4.93 3.16 38.63
CA ASP A 79 5.84 4.25 38.30
C ASP A 79 6.69 3.88 37.10
N LEU A 80 7.22 2.66 37.03
CA LEU A 80 7.95 2.17 35.86
C LEU A 80 7.11 2.20 34.59
N ARG A 81 5.79 1.85 34.64
CA ARG A 81 4.88 1.96 33.53
C ARG A 81 4.78 3.39 32.99
N ARG A 82 4.67 4.36 33.89
CA ARG A 82 4.63 5.78 33.53
C ARG A 82 5.96 6.27 32.97
N GLU A 83 7.06 5.88 33.56
CA GLU A 83 8.43 6.26 33.14
C GLU A 83 8.74 5.72 31.76
N ASP A 84 8.42 4.46 31.46
CA ASP A 84 8.59 3.84 30.13
C ASP A 84 7.82 4.63 29.08
N LEU A 85 6.53 4.92 29.29
CA LEU A 85 5.72 5.72 28.37
C LEU A 85 6.29 7.14 28.16
N LEU A 86 6.81 7.78 29.21
CA LEU A 86 7.40 9.11 29.09
C LEU A 86 8.72 9.07 28.31
N SER A 87 9.51 8.00 28.47
CA SER A 87 10.78 7.84 27.75
C SER A 87 10.64 7.75 26.24
N LEU A 88 9.44 7.36 25.73
CA LEU A 88 9.13 7.25 24.31
C LEU A 88 8.63 8.58 23.70
N ARG A 89 8.43 9.61 24.50
CA ARG A 89 7.89 10.90 24.08
C ARG A 89 8.98 11.95 24.00
N SER A 90 8.81 12.89 23.10
CA SER A 90 9.71 14.02 22.89
C SER A 90 9.13 15.32 23.46
N ASN A 91 10.02 16.28 23.68
CA ASN A 91 9.66 17.69 23.89
C ASN A 91 9.42 18.47 22.56
N GLY A 92 9.42 17.78 21.41
CA GLY A 92 9.25 18.37 20.08
C GLY A 92 10.45 19.18 19.55
N LYS A 93 11.61 19.10 20.20
CA LYS A 93 12.80 19.90 19.88
C LYS A 93 14.00 19.02 19.49
N GLY A 94 14.90 19.62 18.69
CA GLY A 94 16.16 19.01 18.28
C GLY A 94 16.02 17.93 17.22
N GLU A 95 17.14 17.61 16.59
CA GLU A 95 17.25 16.55 15.60
C GLU A 95 17.31 15.19 16.30
N ARG A 96 16.61 14.19 15.74
CA ARG A 96 16.60 12.81 16.24
C ARG A 96 17.88 12.08 15.86
N LYS A 97 18.37 11.24 16.78
CA LYS A 97 19.53 10.38 16.55
C LYS A 97 19.06 8.96 16.28
N LEU A 98 19.75 8.24 15.40
CA LEU A 98 19.33 6.90 14.92
C LEU A 98 19.17 5.84 16.03
N HIS A 99 19.83 6.02 17.18
CA HIS A 99 19.70 5.12 18.32
C HIS A 99 18.52 5.46 19.25
N GLU A 100 17.87 6.64 19.05
CA GLU A 100 16.75 7.04 19.92
C GLU A 100 15.49 6.20 19.62
N ARG A 101 14.62 6.12 20.62
CA ARG A 101 13.32 5.42 20.57
C ARG A 101 12.16 6.39 20.72
N ILE A 102 12.28 7.57 20.14
CA ILE A 102 11.32 8.66 20.33
C ILE A 102 10.28 8.62 19.21
N TYR A 103 9.02 8.49 19.60
CA TYR A 103 7.85 8.62 18.73
C TYR A 103 7.31 10.04 18.84
N ASP A 104 7.25 10.76 17.72
CA ASP A 104 6.74 12.12 17.65
C ASP A 104 6.15 12.40 16.27
N TYR A 105 5.31 13.43 16.14
CA TYR A 105 4.59 13.75 14.92
C TYR A 105 5.24 14.91 14.18
N ASP A 106 5.22 14.83 12.85
CA ASP A 106 5.56 15.94 11.97
C ASP A 106 4.76 15.90 10.67
N VAL A 107 4.82 17.00 9.93
CA VAL A 107 4.25 17.11 8.58
C VAL A 107 5.21 16.52 7.54
N TYR A 108 4.72 16.28 6.31
CA TYR A 108 5.56 15.81 5.21
C TYR A 108 6.25 17.03 4.56
N ASN A 109 7.34 17.47 5.14
CA ASN A 109 8.12 18.63 4.71
C ASN A 109 9.51 18.24 4.18
N ASP A 110 9.73 16.97 3.88
CA ASP A 110 11.00 16.40 3.40
C ASP A 110 10.91 15.80 1.98
N LEU A 111 9.81 16.08 1.27
CA LEU A 111 9.59 15.53 -0.08
C LEU A 111 10.34 16.31 -1.16
N GLY A 112 10.51 17.63 -0.98
CA GLY A 112 11.20 18.50 -1.91
C GLY A 112 12.71 18.66 -1.62
N ASN A 113 13.40 19.36 -2.50
CA ASN A 113 14.78 19.79 -2.28
C ASN A 113 15.02 21.22 -2.79
N PRO A 114 14.52 22.26 -2.10
CA PRO A 114 14.62 23.66 -2.54
C PRO A 114 16.05 24.12 -2.84
N GLU A 115 17.05 23.52 -2.21
CA GLU A 115 18.47 23.86 -2.45
C GLU A 115 18.94 23.53 -3.87
N LYS A 116 18.31 22.54 -4.53
CA LYS A 116 18.64 22.11 -5.90
C LYS A 116 17.93 22.91 -7.00
N GLY A 117 16.99 23.79 -6.66
CA GLY A 117 16.27 24.64 -7.61
C GLY A 117 14.75 24.57 -7.48
N GLU A 118 14.05 25.46 -8.17
CA GLU A 118 12.59 25.61 -8.12
C GLU A 118 11.84 24.35 -8.58
N ASP A 119 12.34 23.67 -9.60
CA ASP A 119 11.71 22.43 -10.11
C ASP A 119 11.72 21.27 -9.11
N THR A 120 12.55 21.37 -8.06
CA THR A 120 12.67 20.34 -7.01
C THR A 120 11.92 20.70 -5.73
N VAL A 121 11.26 21.86 -5.68
CA VAL A 121 10.36 22.26 -4.58
C VAL A 121 9.09 21.38 -4.62
N ARG A 122 8.62 20.96 -3.45
CA ARG A 122 7.34 20.25 -3.29
C ARG A 122 6.58 20.88 -2.14
N PRO A 123 5.24 20.86 -2.19
CA PRO A 123 4.44 21.39 -1.09
C PRO A 123 4.68 20.60 0.19
N VAL A 124 4.60 21.28 1.31
CA VAL A 124 4.53 20.65 2.63
C VAL A 124 3.12 20.10 2.82
N LEU A 125 3.00 18.79 3.08
CA LEU A 125 1.71 18.15 3.32
C LEU A 125 1.45 18.05 4.83
N GLY A 126 0.22 18.30 5.24
CA GLY A 126 -0.21 18.32 6.64
C GLY A 126 -0.52 19.74 7.10
N ASN A 127 -1.18 20.50 6.24
CA ASN A 127 -1.68 21.84 6.52
C ASN A 127 -3.08 22.01 5.89
N GLU A 128 -3.65 23.19 5.99
CA GLU A 128 -5.01 23.50 5.52
C GLU A 128 -5.15 23.36 3.98
N GLU A 129 -4.14 23.75 3.23
CA GLU A 129 -4.14 23.64 1.77
C GLU A 129 -3.95 22.20 1.33
N TRP A 130 -2.96 21.52 1.91
CA TRP A 130 -2.57 20.14 1.63
C TRP A 130 -2.70 19.26 2.88
N PRO A 131 -3.91 18.95 3.35
CA PRO A 131 -4.11 18.11 4.54
C PRO A 131 -3.55 16.71 4.33
N TYR A 132 -2.92 16.14 5.38
CA TYR A 132 -2.30 14.83 5.29
C TYR A 132 -2.11 14.18 6.67
N PRO A 133 -2.05 12.84 6.79
CA PRO A 133 -1.66 12.18 8.03
C PRO A 133 -0.25 12.64 8.47
N ARG A 134 0.02 12.62 9.76
CA ARG A 134 1.36 12.97 10.27
C ARG A 134 2.32 11.79 10.14
N ARG A 135 3.59 12.09 9.88
CA ARG A 135 4.70 11.15 9.88
C ARG A 135 5.52 11.23 11.16
N CYS A 136 6.45 10.30 11.34
CA CYS A 136 7.45 10.37 12.40
C CYS A 136 8.37 11.58 12.20
N ARG A 137 8.55 12.34 13.28
CA ARG A 137 9.39 13.53 13.30
C ARG A 137 10.87 13.15 13.31
N THR A 138 11.63 13.76 12.40
CA THR A 138 13.10 13.66 12.35
C THR A 138 13.78 14.84 13.01
N GLY A 139 13.15 16.03 12.97
CA GLY A 139 13.66 17.27 13.54
C GLY A 139 14.94 17.79 12.88
N ARG A 140 15.18 17.43 11.62
CA ARG A 140 16.34 17.90 10.86
C ARG A 140 16.28 19.42 10.65
N PRO A 141 17.43 20.06 10.44
CA PRO A 141 17.46 21.46 10.09
C PRO A 141 16.66 21.77 8.81
N TYR A 142 16.01 22.92 8.79
CA TYR A 142 15.36 23.40 7.57
C TYR A 142 16.36 23.81 6.50
N THR A 143 15.92 23.82 5.24
CA THR A 143 16.73 24.30 4.14
C THR A 143 16.97 25.81 4.26
N LYS A 144 18.03 26.32 3.64
CA LYS A 144 18.32 27.77 3.65
C LYS A 144 17.34 28.56 2.79
N LYS A 145 16.83 27.93 1.71
CA LYS A 145 15.93 28.57 0.74
C LYS A 145 14.47 28.53 1.16
N ASP A 146 14.08 27.53 1.98
CA ASP A 146 12.73 27.38 2.46
C ASP A 146 12.73 27.01 3.95
N PRO A 147 12.22 27.92 4.84
CA PRO A 147 12.20 27.69 6.28
C PRO A 147 11.15 26.68 6.74
N PHE A 148 10.33 26.14 5.85
CA PHE A 148 9.29 25.12 6.15
C PHE A 148 9.69 23.73 5.70
N THR A 149 10.71 23.60 4.84
CA THR A 149 11.15 22.31 4.29
C THR A 149 12.41 21.83 4.99
N GLU A 150 12.39 20.63 5.57
CA GLU A 150 13.56 19.98 6.14
C GLU A 150 14.61 19.65 5.06
N THR A 151 15.89 19.71 5.45
CA THR A 151 16.98 19.26 4.60
C THR A 151 16.80 17.77 4.28
N ARG A 152 16.89 17.45 2.99
CA ARG A 152 16.74 16.09 2.51
C ARG A 152 17.94 15.22 2.89
N VAL A 153 17.67 13.99 3.32
CA VAL A 153 18.72 12.98 3.50
C VAL A 153 18.98 12.31 2.16
N GLU A 154 20.19 12.46 1.67
CA GLU A 154 20.62 11.79 0.43
C GLU A 154 21.10 10.36 0.76
N LYS A 155 20.76 9.42 -0.11
CA LYS A 155 21.29 8.04 0.01
C LYS A 155 22.82 8.05 0.00
N PRO A 156 23.50 7.19 0.76
CA PRO A 156 22.98 5.97 1.42
C PRO A 156 22.54 6.16 2.88
N HIS A 157 22.50 7.38 3.40
CA HIS A 157 22.22 7.63 4.81
C HIS A 157 20.76 7.29 5.17
N PRO A 158 20.51 6.63 6.32
CA PRO A 158 19.15 6.33 6.76
C PRO A 158 18.42 7.60 7.23
N VAL A 159 17.10 7.61 7.05
CA VAL A 159 16.19 8.58 7.68
C VAL A 159 15.84 8.05 9.07
N TYR A 160 15.74 8.91 10.07
CA TYR A 160 15.35 8.51 11.41
C TYR A 160 13.96 7.88 11.45
N VAL A 161 13.88 6.74 12.11
CA VAL A 161 12.71 6.15 12.75
C VAL A 161 13.11 5.69 14.15
N PRO A 162 12.16 5.52 15.09
CA PRO A 162 12.48 4.95 16.40
C PRO A 162 13.24 3.63 16.24
N ARG A 163 14.29 3.41 17.06
CA ARG A 163 15.24 2.32 16.84
C ARG A 163 14.59 0.93 16.80
N ASP A 164 13.51 0.72 17.55
CA ASP A 164 12.79 -0.56 17.59
C ASP A 164 11.94 -0.79 16.33
N GLU A 165 11.70 0.22 15.48
CA GLU A 165 10.97 0.13 14.21
C GLU A 165 11.87 -0.18 13.01
N THR A 166 13.20 -0.20 13.22
CA THR A 166 14.16 -0.44 12.14
C THR A 166 14.18 -1.92 11.74
N PHE A 167 14.51 -2.17 10.48
CA PHE A 167 14.67 -3.53 9.98
C PHE A 167 15.71 -4.32 10.78
N GLU A 168 15.39 -5.54 11.12
CA GLU A 168 16.34 -6.53 11.62
C GLU A 168 17.30 -6.98 10.50
N GLU A 169 18.40 -7.62 10.86
CA GLU A 169 19.48 -7.98 9.93
C GLU A 169 19.00 -8.79 8.72
N ILE A 170 18.11 -9.76 8.92
CA ILE A 170 17.58 -10.61 7.84
C ILE A 170 16.77 -9.77 6.86
N LYS A 171 15.86 -8.93 7.35
CA LYS A 171 15.05 -8.02 6.53
C LYS A 171 15.93 -7.02 5.78
N GLN A 172 16.89 -6.42 6.49
CA GLN A 172 17.82 -5.46 5.91
C GLN A 172 18.65 -6.08 4.77
N ASN A 173 19.15 -7.31 4.94
CA ASN A 173 19.91 -8.03 3.93
C ASN A 173 19.04 -8.37 2.72
N THR A 174 17.84 -8.89 2.91
CA THR A 174 16.88 -9.22 1.86
C THR A 174 16.50 -7.98 1.05
N PHE A 175 16.17 -6.89 1.73
CA PHE A 175 15.82 -5.62 1.10
C PHE A 175 17.01 -4.99 0.35
N SER A 176 18.21 -5.09 0.89
CA SER A 176 19.44 -4.62 0.24
C SER A 176 19.77 -5.41 -1.01
N ALA A 177 19.58 -6.74 -1.02
CA ALA A 177 19.74 -7.58 -2.20
C ALA A 177 18.71 -7.22 -3.30
N GLY A 178 17.43 -7.00 -2.93
CA GLY A 178 16.40 -6.51 -3.86
C GLY A 178 16.74 -5.13 -4.42
N ARG A 179 17.21 -4.20 -3.59
CA ARG A 179 17.68 -2.87 -4.04
C ARG A 179 18.88 -2.97 -4.98
N LEU A 180 19.82 -3.89 -4.75
CA LEU A 180 20.95 -4.12 -5.65
C LEU A 180 20.46 -4.65 -6.99
N LYS A 181 19.54 -5.63 -7.01
CA LYS A 181 18.89 -6.13 -8.22
C LYS A 181 18.22 -4.99 -8.99
N ALA A 182 17.41 -4.17 -8.30
CA ALA A 182 16.74 -3.00 -8.90
C ALA A 182 17.75 -1.96 -9.42
N ALA A 183 18.86 -1.71 -8.72
CA ALA A 183 19.90 -0.79 -9.16
C ALA A 183 20.59 -1.28 -10.45
N LEU A 184 20.86 -2.56 -10.55
CA LEU A 184 21.44 -3.16 -11.76
C LEU A 184 20.49 -3.08 -12.95
N HIS A 185 19.21 -3.42 -12.75
CA HIS A 185 18.19 -3.30 -13.79
C HIS A 185 17.96 -1.84 -14.25
N ASN A 186 18.20 -0.85 -13.39
CA ASN A 186 18.11 0.56 -13.72
C ASN A 186 19.37 1.10 -14.40
N LEU A 187 20.53 0.53 -14.09
CA LEU A 187 21.81 1.07 -14.51
C LEU A 187 22.07 0.79 -16.00
N ILE A 188 21.68 -0.39 -16.47
CA ILE A 188 21.92 -0.84 -17.84
C ILE A 188 21.12 0.00 -18.86
N PRO A 189 19.77 0.21 -18.70
CA PRO A 189 19.03 1.09 -19.58
C PRO A 189 19.49 2.56 -19.50
N LEU A 190 20.01 2.99 -18.34
CA LEU A 190 20.53 4.36 -18.15
C LEU A 190 21.82 4.59 -18.92
N ILE A 191 22.65 3.57 -19.04
CA ILE A 191 23.85 3.60 -19.87
C ILE A 191 23.47 3.62 -21.35
N ALA A 192 22.56 2.73 -21.78
CA ALA A 192 22.05 2.69 -23.13
C ALA A 192 21.38 4.02 -23.54
N ALA A 193 20.56 4.63 -22.66
CA ALA A 193 19.92 5.93 -22.90
C ALA A 193 20.95 7.09 -22.95
N LYS A 194 22.05 7.05 -22.18
CA LYS A 194 23.11 8.07 -22.24
C LYS A 194 23.97 7.97 -23.50
N LEU A 195 24.13 6.75 -24.03
CA LEU A 195 24.90 6.52 -25.26
C LEU A 195 24.08 6.83 -26.52
N SER A 196 22.74 6.68 -26.46
CA SER A 196 21.84 6.93 -27.60
C SER A 196 21.24 8.34 -27.63
N SER A 197 21.50 9.20 -26.68
CA SER A 197 20.98 10.59 -26.55
C SER A 197 19.46 10.75 -26.58
N SER A 198 18.65 9.69 -26.46
CA SER A 198 17.18 9.76 -26.49
C SER A 198 16.51 8.69 -25.61
N ASP A 199 15.34 9.05 -25.05
CA ASP A 199 14.42 8.11 -24.42
C ASP A 199 13.91 7.09 -25.44
N ILE A 200 14.39 5.83 -25.32
CA ILE A 200 14.08 4.76 -26.28
C ILE A 200 12.66 4.23 -26.01
N PRO A 201 11.73 4.39 -26.98
CA PRO A 201 10.41 3.76 -26.89
C PRO A 201 10.45 2.27 -27.20
N PHE A 202 9.42 1.54 -26.87
CA PHE A 202 9.15 0.25 -27.49
C PHE A 202 8.64 0.48 -28.91
N THR A 203 9.16 -0.24 -29.87
CA THR A 203 8.77 -0.11 -31.30
C THR A 203 8.07 -1.36 -31.84
N ASN A 204 8.29 -2.48 -31.17
CA ASN A 204 7.66 -3.78 -31.45
C ASN A 204 7.51 -4.59 -30.16
N PHE A 205 6.65 -5.60 -30.15
CA PHE A 205 6.45 -6.44 -28.97
C PHE A 205 7.69 -7.27 -28.60
N SER A 206 8.56 -7.56 -29.57
CA SER A 206 9.81 -8.29 -29.27
C SER A 206 10.76 -7.49 -28.41
N ASP A 207 10.71 -6.15 -28.41
CA ASP A 207 11.50 -5.31 -27.51
C ASP A 207 11.09 -5.54 -26.04
N ILE A 208 9.80 -5.81 -25.80
CA ILE A 208 9.30 -6.14 -24.46
C ILE A 208 9.65 -7.57 -24.08
N GLU A 209 9.50 -8.52 -25.02
CA GLU A 209 9.80 -9.94 -24.79
C GLU A 209 11.29 -10.20 -24.45
N LYS A 210 12.19 -9.42 -25.03
CA LYS A 210 13.63 -9.48 -24.71
C LYS A 210 13.92 -9.24 -23.24
N LEU A 211 13.11 -8.40 -22.54
CA LEU A 211 13.29 -8.14 -21.11
C LEU A 211 13.19 -9.42 -20.26
N TYR A 212 12.37 -10.38 -20.71
CA TYR A 212 12.15 -11.65 -20.00
C TYR A 212 13.03 -12.79 -20.49
N ASN A 213 13.37 -12.81 -21.80
CA ASN A 213 14.12 -13.89 -22.42
C ASN A 213 15.62 -13.66 -22.32
N ASP A 214 16.09 -12.49 -22.71
CA ASP A 214 17.52 -12.18 -22.85
C ASP A 214 18.04 -11.33 -21.69
N GLY A 215 17.14 -10.69 -20.95
CA GLY A 215 17.49 -9.68 -19.98
C GLY A 215 17.92 -8.37 -20.65
N VAL A 216 18.53 -7.48 -19.88
CA VAL A 216 19.07 -6.22 -20.42
C VAL A 216 20.53 -6.45 -20.80
N LEU A 217 20.79 -6.64 -22.10
CA LEU A 217 22.14 -6.86 -22.63
C LEU A 217 22.78 -5.52 -23.02
N LEU A 218 24.05 -5.35 -22.66
CA LEU A 218 24.91 -4.30 -23.23
C LEU A 218 25.51 -4.81 -24.55
N THR A 219 25.48 -3.98 -25.58
CA THR A 219 26.17 -4.31 -26.83
C THR A 219 27.70 -4.33 -26.65
N GLU A 220 28.44 -5.04 -27.54
CA GLU A 220 29.90 -5.12 -27.42
C GLU A 220 30.62 -3.77 -27.53
N GLU A 221 30.00 -2.78 -28.21
CA GLU A 221 30.53 -1.42 -28.30
C GLU A 221 30.35 -0.66 -26.99
N GLU A 222 29.21 -0.85 -26.29
CA GLU A 222 28.95 -0.28 -25.00
C GLU A 222 29.84 -0.81 -23.87
N GLN A 223 30.36 -2.05 -24.04
CA GLN A 223 31.27 -2.67 -23.07
C GLN A 223 32.72 -2.11 -23.14
N LYS A 224 33.07 -1.36 -24.18
CA LYS A 224 34.42 -0.83 -24.39
C LYS A 224 34.73 0.51 -23.75
N GLU A 225 33.72 1.23 -23.23
CA GLU A 225 33.97 2.53 -22.58
C GLU A 225 34.51 2.40 -21.15
N LYS A 226 35.52 3.26 -20.80
CA LYS A 226 36.20 3.23 -19.50
C LYS A 226 35.31 3.37 -18.26
N LYS A 227 34.13 4.05 -18.35
CA LYS A 227 33.15 4.12 -17.26
C LYS A 227 32.43 2.79 -17.06
N ILE A 228 32.31 1.99 -18.11
CA ILE A 228 31.71 0.65 -18.09
C ILE A 228 32.69 -0.37 -17.49
N GLN A 229 33.99 -0.16 -17.59
CA GLN A 229 34.98 -1.06 -16.95
C GLN A 229 34.91 -1.06 -15.42
N LEU A 230 34.56 0.08 -14.78
CA LEU A 230 34.34 0.10 -13.35
C LEU A 230 33.04 -0.64 -12.98
N LEU A 231 31.99 -0.49 -13.79
CA LEU A 231 30.75 -1.24 -13.71
C LEU A 231 30.95 -2.73 -14.03
N THR A 232 31.81 -3.05 -15.00
CA THR A 232 32.09 -4.45 -15.40
C THR A 232 32.74 -5.22 -14.26
N ASN A 233 33.49 -4.57 -13.37
CA ASN A 233 34.07 -5.25 -12.20
C ASN A 233 33.00 -5.52 -11.11
N VAL A 234 32.07 -4.62 -10.88
CA VAL A 234 30.90 -4.85 -10.02
C VAL A 234 29.95 -5.87 -10.67
N MET A 235 29.73 -5.76 -11.98
CA MET A 235 28.94 -6.73 -12.76
C MET A 235 29.62 -8.10 -12.85
N LYS A 236 30.92 -8.20 -12.96
CA LYS A 236 31.63 -9.49 -12.92
C LYS A 236 31.53 -10.18 -11.56
N GLN A 237 31.58 -9.43 -10.47
CA GLN A 237 31.26 -9.98 -9.13
C GLN A 237 29.81 -10.44 -8.99
N VAL A 238 28.88 -9.80 -9.68
CA VAL A 238 27.46 -10.13 -9.68
C VAL A 238 27.14 -11.24 -10.70
N LEU A 239 27.80 -11.26 -11.86
CA LEU A 239 27.66 -12.31 -12.89
C LEU A 239 28.24 -13.67 -12.43
N THR A 240 29.13 -13.67 -11.44
CA THR A 240 29.54 -14.92 -10.76
C THR A 240 28.42 -15.52 -9.91
N VAL A 241 27.32 -14.77 -9.65
CA VAL A 241 26.14 -15.25 -8.92
C VAL A 241 25.05 -15.78 -9.87
N GLY A 242 25.22 -15.68 -11.19
CA GLY A 242 24.38 -16.33 -12.20
C GLY A 242 23.55 -15.38 -13.08
N ASP A 243 23.32 -15.79 -14.33
CA ASP A 243 22.55 -15.09 -15.39
C ASP A 243 21.12 -14.64 -14.98
N LYS A 244 20.58 -15.16 -13.89
CA LYS A 244 19.24 -14.85 -13.39
C LYS A 244 19.06 -13.43 -12.86
N LEU A 245 20.12 -12.71 -12.50
CA LEU A 245 20.04 -11.37 -11.91
C LEU A 245 19.67 -10.28 -12.92
N LEU A 246 19.87 -10.50 -14.21
CA LEU A 246 19.61 -9.51 -15.26
C LEU A 246 18.31 -9.77 -16.03
N LYS A 247 17.65 -10.89 -15.79
CA LYS A 247 16.37 -11.24 -16.41
C LYS A 247 15.22 -10.91 -15.47
N TYR A 248 14.14 -10.40 -16.05
CA TYR A 248 12.88 -10.30 -15.34
C TYR A 248 12.14 -11.64 -15.40
N ASP A 249 11.49 -12.02 -14.31
CA ASP A 249 10.59 -13.16 -14.31
C ASP A 249 9.35 -12.83 -15.17
N ILE A 250 8.82 -13.84 -15.88
CA ILE A 250 7.60 -13.65 -16.67
C ILE A 250 6.43 -13.34 -15.74
N PRO A 251 5.79 -12.16 -15.83
CA PRO A 251 4.67 -11.79 -14.97
C PRO A 251 3.51 -12.78 -15.08
N ALA A 252 2.80 -13.01 -13.97
CA ALA A 252 1.73 -13.99 -13.91
C ALA A 252 0.63 -13.76 -14.97
N ILE A 253 0.34 -12.49 -15.28
CA ILE A 253 -0.69 -12.11 -16.25
C ILE A 253 -0.44 -12.63 -17.68
N ILE A 254 0.81 -12.80 -18.09
CA ILE A 254 1.17 -13.30 -19.42
C ILE A 254 1.76 -14.72 -19.39
N LYS A 255 1.96 -15.31 -18.20
CA LYS A 255 2.62 -16.61 -18.05
C LYS A 255 1.80 -17.76 -18.63
N ARG A 256 0.48 -17.71 -18.51
CA ARG A 256 -0.47 -18.73 -19.04
C ARG A 256 -0.95 -18.42 -20.43
N ASP A 257 -1.19 -17.14 -20.72
CA ASP A 257 -1.66 -16.64 -22.00
C ASP A 257 -1.05 -15.25 -22.27
N ARG A 258 -0.07 -15.20 -23.16
CA ARG A 258 0.63 -13.96 -23.51
C ARG A 258 -0.25 -12.91 -24.16
N PHE A 259 -1.46 -13.27 -24.61
CA PHE A 259 -2.43 -12.38 -25.25
C PHE A 259 -3.60 -12.02 -24.31
N ALA A 260 -3.60 -12.49 -23.05
CA ALA A 260 -4.70 -12.23 -22.12
C ALA A 260 -5.04 -10.74 -21.98
N TRP A 261 -4.03 -9.88 -21.91
CA TRP A 261 -4.16 -8.43 -21.76
C TRP A 261 -4.93 -7.75 -22.89
N LEU A 262 -5.01 -8.37 -24.07
CA LEU A 262 -5.78 -7.85 -25.20
C LEU A 262 -7.29 -7.96 -25.00
N ARG A 263 -7.76 -8.89 -24.17
CA ARG A 263 -9.18 -9.16 -23.98
C ARG A 263 -9.84 -8.15 -23.05
N ASP A 264 -11.07 -7.77 -23.38
CA ASP A 264 -11.86 -6.82 -22.58
C ASP A 264 -12.33 -7.42 -21.26
N ASN A 265 -12.70 -8.70 -21.27
CA ASN A 265 -13.06 -9.41 -20.04
C ASN A 265 -11.88 -9.58 -19.09
N GLU A 266 -10.64 -9.69 -19.58
CA GLU A 266 -9.45 -9.74 -18.70
C GLU A 266 -9.16 -8.36 -18.11
N PHE A 267 -9.29 -7.28 -18.89
CA PHE A 267 -9.19 -5.91 -18.38
C PHE A 267 -10.19 -5.69 -17.21
N ALA A 268 -11.45 -6.06 -17.40
CA ALA A 268 -12.47 -5.92 -16.36
C ALA A 268 -12.25 -6.88 -15.17
N ARG A 269 -11.80 -8.12 -15.43
CA ARG A 269 -11.47 -9.08 -14.37
C ARG A 269 -10.42 -8.52 -13.40
N GLN A 270 -9.40 -7.85 -13.91
CA GLN A 270 -8.35 -7.24 -13.08
C GLN A 270 -8.89 -6.13 -12.17
N ILE A 271 -10.03 -5.50 -12.50
CA ILE A 271 -10.73 -4.55 -11.63
C ILE A 271 -11.35 -5.26 -10.41
N LEU A 272 -11.65 -6.56 -10.50
CA LEU A 272 -12.20 -7.38 -9.40
C LEU A 272 -11.15 -8.23 -8.69
N ALA A 273 -10.10 -8.64 -9.41
CA ALA A 273 -9.14 -9.66 -8.95
C ALA A 273 -7.68 -9.31 -9.29
N GLY A 274 -7.39 -8.08 -9.62
CA GLY A 274 -6.03 -7.58 -9.84
C GLY A 274 -5.47 -6.90 -8.61
N VAL A 275 -4.50 -6.02 -8.83
CA VAL A 275 -3.75 -5.32 -7.77
C VAL A 275 -4.50 -4.09 -7.22
N ASN A 276 -5.57 -3.64 -7.87
CA ASN A 276 -6.34 -2.46 -7.42
C ASN A 276 -7.86 -2.71 -7.43
N PRO A 277 -8.35 -3.64 -6.61
CA PRO A 277 -9.75 -4.08 -6.68
C PRO A 277 -10.72 -3.21 -5.88
N VAL A 278 -10.31 -2.03 -5.41
CA VAL A 278 -11.06 -1.22 -4.43
C VAL A 278 -11.77 0.00 -5.03
N ASN A 279 -11.73 0.21 -6.36
CA ASN A 279 -12.26 1.42 -6.98
C ASN A 279 -13.55 1.23 -7.78
N ILE A 280 -13.94 -0.01 -8.10
CA ILE A 280 -15.19 -0.28 -8.81
C ILE A 280 -16.40 0.06 -7.95
N GLN A 281 -17.41 0.71 -8.55
CA GLN A 281 -18.64 1.12 -7.89
C GLN A 281 -19.84 0.70 -8.74
N LEU A 282 -20.99 0.48 -8.08
CA LEU A 282 -22.26 0.30 -8.76
C LEU A 282 -22.67 1.61 -9.44
N LEU A 283 -23.12 1.57 -10.68
CA LEU A 283 -23.73 2.71 -11.36
C LEU A 283 -25.24 2.69 -11.07
N GLU A 284 -25.70 3.64 -10.27
CA GLU A 284 -27.07 3.65 -9.75
C GLU A 284 -28.01 4.55 -10.55
N GLU A 285 -27.48 5.58 -11.23
CA GLU A 285 -28.29 6.57 -11.95
C GLU A 285 -27.58 7.20 -13.15
N LEU A 286 -28.36 7.77 -14.05
CA LEU A 286 -27.90 8.60 -15.16
C LEU A 286 -28.68 9.94 -15.14
N PRO A 287 -28.05 11.06 -15.58
CA PRO A 287 -26.67 11.17 -16.09
C PRO A 287 -25.62 11.02 -14.98
N ILE A 288 -24.41 10.56 -15.33
CA ILE A 288 -23.25 10.58 -14.44
C ILE A 288 -22.80 12.03 -14.30
N LEU A 289 -22.76 12.54 -13.07
CA LEU A 289 -22.46 13.94 -12.78
C LEU A 289 -21.08 14.12 -12.15
N SER A 290 -20.37 15.15 -12.54
CA SER A 290 -19.19 15.66 -11.85
C SER A 290 -19.59 16.56 -10.69
N THR A 291 -18.85 16.51 -9.59
CA THR A 291 -19.00 17.40 -8.43
C THR A 291 -18.10 18.62 -8.50
N LEU A 292 -17.28 18.73 -9.55
CA LEU A 292 -16.37 19.86 -9.77
C LEU A 292 -17.14 21.11 -10.19
N ASP A 293 -16.57 22.30 -9.92
CA ASP A 293 -17.16 23.58 -10.28
C ASP A 293 -17.33 23.71 -11.81
N PRO A 294 -18.58 23.80 -12.33
CA PRO A 294 -18.82 23.92 -13.77
C PRO A 294 -18.23 25.16 -14.42
N ALA A 295 -18.03 26.23 -13.65
CA ALA A 295 -17.41 27.46 -14.17
C ALA A 295 -15.93 27.27 -14.54
N ILE A 296 -15.27 26.29 -13.91
CA ILE A 296 -13.84 25.99 -14.11
C ILE A 296 -13.68 24.75 -15.00
N TYR A 297 -14.48 23.71 -14.75
CA TYR A 297 -14.27 22.39 -15.36
C TYR A 297 -15.30 22.01 -16.44
N GLY A 298 -16.18 22.95 -16.79
CA GLY A 298 -17.21 22.74 -17.84
C GLY A 298 -18.44 22.01 -17.34
N PRO A 299 -19.36 21.63 -18.25
CA PRO A 299 -20.63 20.98 -17.91
C PRO A 299 -20.43 19.74 -17.01
N PRO A 300 -21.23 19.59 -15.93
CA PRO A 300 -21.06 18.49 -14.99
C PRO A 300 -21.46 17.14 -15.56
N GLU A 301 -22.34 17.08 -16.56
CA GLU A 301 -22.82 15.86 -17.15
C GLU A 301 -21.71 15.13 -17.91
N SER A 302 -21.61 13.82 -17.70
CA SER A 302 -20.81 12.93 -18.54
C SER A 302 -21.31 12.95 -19.99
N ALA A 303 -20.42 12.76 -20.94
CA ALA A 303 -20.78 12.53 -22.34
C ALA A 303 -21.28 11.09 -22.60
N ILE A 304 -21.25 10.22 -21.59
CA ILE A 304 -21.84 8.87 -21.65
C ILE A 304 -23.36 9.02 -21.53
N THR A 305 -24.05 8.95 -22.65
CA THR A 305 -25.52 9.05 -22.70
C THR A 305 -26.19 7.67 -22.63
N ARG A 306 -27.50 7.69 -22.39
CA ARG A 306 -28.35 6.50 -22.43
C ARG A 306 -28.24 5.78 -23.79
N GLU A 307 -28.35 6.51 -24.88
CA GLU A 307 -28.34 5.98 -26.24
C GLU A 307 -27.02 5.28 -26.57
N ILE A 308 -25.91 5.79 -26.06
CA ILE A 308 -24.58 5.17 -26.19
C ILE A 308 -24.56 3.84 -25.45
N LEU A 309 -25.02 3.82 -24.19
CA LEU A 309 -25.05 2.61 -23.38
C LEU A 309 -25.97 1.53 -23.97
N GLU A 310 -27.18 1.89 -24.42
CA GLU A 310 -28.15 0.94 -24.94
C GLU A 310 -27.65 0.23 -26.21
N LYS A 311 -26.83 0.89 -27.04
CA LYS A 311 -26.18 0.26 -28.20
C LYS A 311 -25.23 -0.89 -27.78
N GLU A 312 -24.59 -0.75 -26.64
CA GLU A 312 -23.62 -1.73 -26.13
C GLU A 312 -24.28 -2.83 -25.26
N LEU A 313 -25.53 -2.61 -24.79
CA LEU A 313 -26.24 -3.54 -23.88
C LEU A 313 -26.99 -4.67 -24.61
N ASN A 314 -26.85 -4.80 -25.97
CA ASN A 314 -27.40 -5.89 -26.75
C ASN A 314 -28.90 -6.16 -26.50
N GLY A 315 -29.73 -5.10 -26.50
CA GLY A 315 -31.17 -5.17 -26.35
C GLY A 315 -31.70 -5.07 -24.90
N THR A 316 -30.83 -4.91 -23.91
CA THR A 316 -31.24 -4.56 -22.55
C THR A 316 -31.32 -3.04 -22.43
N THR A 317 -32.39 -2.50 -21.83
CA THR A 317 -32.48 -1.05 -21.57
C THR A 317 -31.56 -0.67 -20.38
N VAL A 318 -31.14 0.59 -20.33
CA VAL A 318 -30.32 1.11 -19.22
C VAL A 318 -31.06 0.98 -17.90
N GLU A 319 -32.37 1.28 -17.85
CA GLU A 319 -33.19 1.16 -16.64
C GLU A 319 -33.20 -0.27 -16.11
N GLN A 320 -33.36 -1.24 -17.02
CA GLN A 320 -33.35 -2.65 -16.62
C GLN A 320 -31.97 -3.06 -16.11
N ALA A 321 -30.89 -2.64 -16.77
CA ALA A 321 -29.53 -2.94 -16.35
C ALA A 321 -29.19 -2.32 -14.98
N ILE A 322 -29.64 -1.08 -14.71
CA ILE A 322 -29.50 -0.42 -13.39
C ILE A 322 -30.31 -1.16 -12.32
N LYS A 323 -31.60 -1.43 -12.62
CA LYS A 323 -32.50 -2.16 -11.70
C LYS A 323 -31.93 -3.53 -11.32
N ASP A 324 -31.34 -4.22 -12.29
CA ASP A 324 -30.73 -5.56 -12.09
C ASP A 324 -29.32 -5.48 -11.50
N LYS A 325 -28.82 -4.28 -11.15
CA LYS A 325 -27.46 -4.03 -10.61
C LYS A 325 -26.36 -4.62 -11.49
N ARG A 326 -26.41 -4.37 -12.79
CA ARG A 326 -25.48 -4.91 -13.80
C ARG A 326 -24.55 -3.88 -14.40
N LEU A 327 -24.76 -2.59 -14.13
CA LEU A 327 -23.88 -1.51 -14.56
C LEU A 327 -22.97 -1.08 -13.41
N PHE A 328 -21.69 -0.99 -13.73
CA PHE A 328 -20.67 -0.56 -12.80
C PHE A 328 -19.84 0.53 -13.43
N ILE A 329 -19.17 1.31 -12.59
CA ILE A 329 -18.29 2.40 -13.03
C ILE A 329 -16.94 2.35 -12.34
N LEU A 330 -15.89 2.67 -13.09
CA LEU A 330 -14.59 3.03 -12.60
C LEU A 330 -14.39 4.51 -12.92
N ASP A 331 -14.47 5.38 -11.91
CA ASP A 331 -14.46 6.83 -12.07
C ASP A 331 -13.21 7.46 -11.45
N TYR A 332 -12.37 8.03 -12.29
CA TYR A 332 -11.19 8.82 -11.93
C TYR A 332 -11.31 10.28 -12.39
N HIS A 333 -12.48 10.70 -12.85
CA HIS A 333 -12.68 12.00 -13.49
C HIS A 333 -12.42 13.13 -12.49
N ASP A 334 -13.21 13.22 -11.43
CA ASP A 334 -13.17 14.35 -10.52
C ASP A 334 -11.85 14.42 -9.71
N MET A 335 -11.23 13.27 -9.45
CA MET A 335 -9.93 13.21 -8.78
C MET A 335 -8.79 13.76 -9.65
N LEU A 336 -8.83 13.49 -10.97
CA LEU A 336 -7.69 13.76 -11.84
C LEU A 336 -7.87 15.01 -12.71
N LEU A 337 -9.11 15.38 -13.09
CA LEU A 337 -9.35 16.53 -13.99
C LEU A 337 -8.70 17.82 -13.52
N PRO A 338 -8.70 18.16 -12.21
CA PRO A 338 -8.03 19.36 -11.70
C PRO A 338 -6.52 19.41 -11.93
N PHE A 339 -5.89 18.27 -12.16
CA PHE A 339 -4.46 18.14 -12.36
C PHE A 339 -4.05 17.95 -13.84
N MET A 340 -5.01 17.76 -14.75
CA MET A 340 -4.73 17.37 -16.14
C MET A 340 -3.89 18.40 -16.89
N GLU A 341 -4.15 19.69 -16.75
CA GLU A 341 -3.36 20.73 -17.38
C GLU A 341 -1.90 20.68 -16.90
N LYS A 342 -1.71 20.64 -15.58
CA LYS A 342 -0.40 20.53 -14.93
C LYS A 342 0.35 19.27 -15.37
N MET A 343 -0.32 18.12 -15.36
CA MET A 343 0.27 16.83 -15.76
C MET A 343 0.67 16.83 -17.24
N ASN A 344 -0.20 17.34 -18.11
CA ASN A 344 0.01 17.38 -19.56
C ASN A 344 1.06 18.42 -20.01
N SER A 345 1.40 19.40 -19.15
CA SER A 345 2.51 20.31 -19.38
C SER A 345 3.89 19.70 -19.12
N LEU A 346 3.94 18.56 -18.40
CA LEU A 346 5.18 17.86 -18.15
C LEU A 346 5.69 17.14 -19.40
N PRO A 347 7.00 17.16 -19.68
CA PRO A 347 7.55 16.51 -20.86
C PRO A 347 7.39 14.99 -20.79
N GLY A 348 7.16 14.37 -21.96
CA GLY A 348 7.15 12.93 -22.14
C GLY A 348 5.97 12.19 -21.50
N ARG A 349 4.89 12.88 -21.12
CA ARG A 349 3.68 12.25 -20.57
C ARG A 349 2.41 12.99 -20.98
N LYS A 350 1.34 12.24 -21.18
CA LYS A 350 0.00 12.73 -21.51
C LYS A 350 -1.04 11.87 -20.81
N ALA A 351 -2.07 12.48 -20.26
CA ALA A 351 -3.14 11.82 -19.53
C ALA A 351 -4.51 12.43 -19.85
N TYR A 352 -5.54 11.69 -19.54
CA TYR A 352 -6.93 12.14 -19.50
C TYR A 352 -7.49 11.80 -18.12
N ALA A 353 -8.45 12.57 -17.64
CA ALA A 353 -9.35 12.12 -16.60
C ALA A 353 -10.33 11.11 -17.22
N SER A 354 -10.64 10.01 -16.54
CA SER A 354 -11.38 8.90 -17.18
C SER A 354 -12.55 8.42 -16.36
N ARG A 355 -13.61 8.00 -17.09
CA ARG A 355 -14.71 7.17 -16.61
C ARG A 355 -14.83 5.94 -17.48
N THR A 356 -15.05 4.78 -16.87
CA THR A 356 -15.27 3.52 -17.60
C THR A 356 -16.51 2.86 -17.08
N VAL A 357 -17.52 2.68 -17.94
CA VAL A 357 -18.71 1.91 -17.60
C VAL A 357 -18.48 0.45 -17.97
N LEU A 358 -18.82 -0.42 -17.03
CA LEU A 358 -18.70 -1.87 -17.17
C LEU A 358 -20.08 -2.52 -17.05
N TYR A 359 -20.27 -3.59 -17.81
CA TYR A 359 -21.51 -4.38 -17.79
C TYR A 359 -21.22 -5.80 -17.30
N TYR A 360 -22.00 -6.24 -16.33
CA TYR A 360 -21.95 -7.62 -15.82
C TYR A 360 -23.00 -8.46 -16.56
N THR A 361 -22.53 -9.33 -17.42
CA THR A 361 -23.39 -10.12 -18.33
C THR A 361 -24.16 -11.22 -17.60
N ASN A 362 -25.22 -11.75 -18.24
CA ASN A 362 -25.97 -12.92 -17.75
C ASN A 362 -25.11 -14.18 -17.59
N THR A 363 -23.96 -14.21 -18.25
CA THR A 363 -23.01 -15.32 -18.18
C THR A 363 -21.99 -15.17 -17.06
N GLY A 364 -22.11 -14.13 -16.21
CA GLY A 364 -21.20 -13.88 -15.08
C GLY A 364 -19.84 -13.32 -15.49
N ILE A 365 -19.79 -12.55 -16.57
CA ILE A 365 -18.56 -11.90 -17.07
C ILE A 365 -18.74 -10.39 -16.97
N LEU A 366 -17.78 -9.72 -16.34
CA LEU A 366 -17.68 -8.26 -16.37
C LEU A 366 -16.91 -7.84 -17.62
N SER A 367 -17.40 -6.82 -18.33
CA SER A 367 -16.76 -6.27 -19.54
C SER A 367 -16.87 -4.75 -19.58
N PRO A 368 -15.84 -4.00 -19.98
CA PRO A 368 -15.95 -2.57 -20.24
C PRO A 368 -16.76 -2.37 -21.53
N ILE A 369 -17.71 -1.44 -21.49
CA ILE A 369 -18.58 -1.16 -22.64
C ILE A 369 -18.38 0.25 -23.20
N VAL A 370 -18.09 1.24 -22.33
CA VAL A 370 -17.86 2.63 -22.73
C VAL A 370 -16.76 3.23 -21.89
N ILE A 371 -15.88 4.00 -22.52
CA ILE A 371 -14.84 4.81 -21.85
C ILE A 371 -15.04 6.27 -22.24
N GLU A 372 -15.14 7.16 -21.26
CA GLU A 372 -15.02 8.60 -21.41
C GLU A 372 -13.62 9.05 -20.99
N LEU A 373 -12.96 9.82 -21.85
CA LEU A 373 -11.69 10.46 -21.58
C LEU A 373 -11.85 11.98 -21.69
N SER A 374 -11.54 12.69 -20.59
CA SER A 374 -11.80 14.11 -20.45
C SER A 374 -10.50 14.90 -20.29
N LEU A 375 -10.44 16.07 -20.90
CA LEU A 375 -9.44 17.10 -20.69
C LEU A 375 -10.14 18.35 -20.15
N PRO A 376 -9.39 19.29 -19.52
CA PRO A 376 -9.95 20.59 -19.12
C PRO A 376 -10.61 21.31 -20.31
N PRO A 377 -11.69 22.07 -20.09
CA PRO A 377 -12.35 22.81 -21.13
C PRO A 377 -11.41 23.85 -21.75
N THR A 378 -11.62 24.15 -23.03
CA THR A 378 -10.95 25.21 -23.75
C THR A 378 -11.99 26.11 -24.41
N PRO A 379 -11.66 27.35 -24.82
CA PRO A 379 -12.62 28.19 -25.55
C PRO A 379 -13.20 27.55 -26.81
N SER A 380 -12.43 26.70 -27.49
CA SER A 380 -12.85 25.96 -28.69
C SER A 380 -13.56 24.63 -28.36
N SER A 381 -13.43 24.12 -27.15
CA SER A 381 -14.05 22.86 -26.71
C SER A 381 -14.50 22.96 -25.24
N PRO A 382 -15.67 23.58 -24.99
CA PRO A 382 -16.19 23.78 -23.61
C PRO A 382 -16.47 22.45 -22.86
N SER A 383 -16.73 21.38 -23.60
CA SER A 383 -16.95 20.04 -23.05
C SER A 383 -15.93 19.05 -23.59
N ASN A 384 -14.66 19.24 -23.32
CA ASN A 384 -13.55 18.45 -23.91
C ASN A 384 -13.54 16.98 -23.44
N LYS A 385 -14.62 16.24 -23.81
CA LYS A 385 -14.92 14.86 -23.43
C LYS A 385 -15.03 14.00 -24.69
N ARG A 386 -14.30 12.88 -24.73
CA ARG A 386 -14.29 11.93 -25.84
C ARG A 386 -14.82 10.58 -25.38
N ILE A 387 -15.70 10.00 -26.18
CA ILE A 387 -16.31 8.68 -25.93
C ILE A 387 -15.66 7.62 -26.83
N PHE A 388 -15.38 6.48 -26.23
CA PHE A 388 -14.83 5.31 -26.88
C PHE A 388 -15.69 4.10 -26.54
N THR A 389 -16.03 3.32 -27.56
CA THR A 389 -16.73 2.03 -27.45
C THR A 389 -15.93 0.95 -28.17
N HIS A 390 -16.31 -0.30 -27.96
CA HIS A 390 -15.68 -1.42 -28.63
C HIS A 390 -15.88 -1.30 -30.17
N GLY A 391 -14.78 -1.33 -30.91
CA GLY A 391 -14.82 -1.20 -32.37
C GLY A 391 -14.74 -2.52 -33.12
N HIS A 392 -15.40 -2.60 -34.29
CA HIS A 392 -15.43 -3.79 -35.15
C HIS A 392 -14.34 -3.77 -36.24
N HIS A 393 -13.62 -2.65 -36.41
CA HIS A 393 -12.59 -2.46 -37.42
C HIS A 393 -11.19 -2.33 -36.74
N ALA A 394 -10.14 -2.66 -37.48
CA ALA A 394 -8.78 -2.60 -36.95
C ALA A 394 -8.41 -1.26 -36.35
N THR A 395 -8.79 -0.15 -36.97
CA THR A 395 -8.53 1.20 -36.44
C THR A 395 -9.26 1.44 -35.13
N THR A 396 -10.55 1.18 -35.05
CA THR A 396 -11.35 1.37 -33.84
C THR A 396 -10.93 0.41 -32.73
N TYR A 397 -10.47 -0.79 -33.07
CA TYR A 397 -9.89 -1.74 -32.11
C TYR A 397 -8.63 -1.17 -31.41
N TRP A 398 -7.70 -0.59 -32.14
CA TRP A 398 -6.49 -0.01 -31.56
C TRP A 398 -6.77 1.30 -30.81
N ILE A 399 -7.74 2.11 -31.24
CA ILE A 399 -8.22 3.27 -30.48
C ILE A 399 -8.80 2.82 -29.14
N TRP A 400 -9.59 1.75 -29.12
CA TRP A 400 -10.11 1.15 -27.89
C TRP A 400 -8.99 0.65 -26.98
N LYS A 401 -7.93 0.03 -27.54
CA LYS A 401 -6.74 -0.36 -26.75
C LYS A 401 -6.03 0.84 -26.14
N LEU A 402 -5.87 1.92 -26.88
CA LEU A 402 -5.30 3.17 -26.37
C LEU A 402 -6.17 3.77 -25.25
N ALA A 403 -7.49 3.78 -25.40
CA ALA A 403 -8.40 4.24 -24.36
C ALA A 403 -8.27 3.41 -23.08
N LYS A 404 -8.26 2.08 -23.18
CA LYS A 404 -8.00 1.19 -22.02
C LYS A 404 -6.63 1.43 -21.39
N ALA A 405 -5.59 1.69 -22.18
CA ALA A 405 -4.26 1.98 -21.67
C ALA A 405 -4.22 3.28 -20.85
N HIS A 406 -4.95 4.34 -21.27
CA HIS A 406 -5.11 5.56 -20.48
C HIS A 406 -5.86 5.30 -19.17
N VAL A 407 -6.93 4.49 -19.18
CA VAL A 407 -7.63 4.09 -17.95
C VAL A 407 -6.71 3.30 -17.03
N SER A 408 -5.94 2.34 -17.57
CA SER A 408 -4.97 1.55 -16.78
C SER A 408 -3.87 2.42 -16.17
N SER A 409 -3.43 3.46 -16.89
CA SER A 409 -2.43 4.42 -16.40
C SER A 409 -2.98 5.27 -15.24
N ASN A 410 -4.23 5.71 -15.32
CA ASN A 410 -4.91 6.39 -14.22
C ASN A 410 -5.06 5.47 -13.01
N ASP A 411 -5.53 4.24 -13.26
CA ASP A 411 -5.69 3.22 -12.22
C ASP A 411 -4.35 2.90 -11.53
N ALA A 412 -3.25 2.82 -12.29
CA ALA A 412 -1.91 2.62 -11.73
C ALA A 412 -1.47 3.79 -10.84
N GLY A 413 -1.75 5.03 -11.24
CA GLY A 413 -1.46 6.23 -10.46
C GLY A 413 -2.28 6.28 -9.16
N VAL A 414 -3.60 6.09 -9.25
CA VAL A 414 -4.50 6.07 -8.09
C VAL A 414 -4.18 4.91 -7.15
N HIS A 415 -3.86 3.74 -7.69
CA HIS A 415 -3.40 2.61 -6.90
C HIS A 415 -2.20 2.98 -6.03
N GLN A 416 -1.13 3.50 -6.62
CA GLN A 416 0.10 3.81 -5.89
C GLN A 416 -0.08 4.96 -4.88
N LEU A 417 -0.76 6.04 -5.29
CA LEU A 417 -0.83 7.28 -4.51
C LEU A 417 -1.91 7.27 -3.43
N VAL A 418 -3.04 6.60 -3.73
CA VAL A 418 -4.23 6.65 -2.87
C VAL A 418 -4.42 5.32 -2.15
N ASN A 419 -4.62 4.23 -2.88
CA ASN A 419 -5.00 2.97 -2.26
C ASN A 419 -3.83 2.30 -1.54
N HIS A 420 -2.62 2.36 -2.10
CA HIS A 420 -1.43 1.77 -1.50
C HIS A 420 -0.76 2.75 -0.53
N TRP A 421 -0.23 3.89 -1.00
CA TRP A 421 0.51 4.78 -0.12
C TRP A 421 -0.37 5.44 0.95
N LEU A 422 -1.43 6.15 0.55
CA LEU A 422 -2.23 6.92 1.52
C LEU A 422 -3.03 6.01 2.46
N ARG A 423 -3.84 5.09 1.91
CA ARG A 423 -4.81 4.29 2.69
C ARG A 423 -4.18 3.19 3.52
N THR A 424 -2.91 2.83 3.28
CA THR A 424 -2.20 1.84 4.10
C THR A 424 -0.98 2.44 4.78
N HIS A 425 0.07 2.79 4.06
CA HIS A 425 1.33 3.25 4.64
C HIS A 425 1.20 4.56 5.45
N ALA A 426 0.73 5.63 4.80
CA ALA A 426 0.69 6.94 5.43
C ALA A 426 -0.35 7.05 6.54
N SER A 427 -1.53 6.43 6.38
CA SER A 427 -2.59 6.45 7.39
C SER A 427 -2.27 5.63 8.62
N MET A 428 -1.44 4.57 8.49
CA MET A 428 -1.07 3.71 9.61
C MET A 428 0.01 4.31 10.52
N GLU A 429 0.88 5.16 9.99
CA GLU A 429 1.99 5.71 10.78
C GLU A 429 1.52 6.50 12.02
N PRO A 430 0.47 7.36 11.97
CA PRO A 430 -0.10 7.97 13.16
C PRO A 430 -0.60 6.98 14.22
N TYR A 431 -1.15 5.84 13.81
CA TYR A 431 -1.63 4.82 14.76
C TYR A 431 -0.47 4.17 15.50
N ILE A 432 0.63 3.89 14.79
CA ILE A 432 1.86 3.33 15.39
C ILE A 432 2.43 4.32 16.41
N ILE A 433 2.58 5.59 16.02
CA ILE A 433 3.11 6.64 16.90
C ILE A 433 2.25 6.76 18.17
N ALA A 434 0.93 6.87 18.05
CA ALA A 434 0.02 6.98 19.20
C ALA A 434 0.09 5.73 20.10
N THR A 435 0.17 4.53 19.51
CA THR A 435 0.23 3.27 20.25
C THR A 435 1.44 3.24 21.19
N HIS A 436 2.62 3.55 20.70
CA HIS A 436 3.82 3.58 21.52
C HIS A 436 3.85 4.75 22.51
N ARG A 437 3.18 5.86 22.22
CA ARG A 437 3.16 7.03 23.09
C ARG A 437 2.16 6.94 24.23
N GLN A 438 1.05 6.25 24.02
CA GLN A 438 -0.08 6.28 24.96
C GLN A 438 -0.40 4.93 25.60
N LEU A 439 -0.09 3.82 24.94
CA LEU A 439 -0.33 2.48 25.48
C LEU A 439 0.99 1.86 25.95
N SER A 440 1.06 1.50 27.24
CA SER A 440 2.19 0.74 27.76
C SER A 440 2.34 -0.60 27.02
N SER A 441 3.57 -1.11 26.91
CA SER A 441 3.81 -2.47 26.37
C SER A 441 3.11 -3.58 27.18
N MET A 442 2.66 -3.30 28.40
CA MET A 442 1.76 -4.17 29.18
C MET A 442 0.28 -4.03 28.80
N HIS A 443 -0.11 -3.01 28.05
CA HIS A 443 -1.51 -2.78 27.74
C HIS A 443 -2.03 -3.85 26.77
N PRO A 444 -3.22 -4.46 26.98
CA PRO A 444 -3.75 -5.48 26.09
C PRO A 444 -3.83 -5.03 24.62
N VAL A 445 -4.31 -3.82 24.37
CA VAL A 445 -4.42 -3.27 23.00
C VAL A 445 -3.06 -3.08 22.35
N HIS A 446 -2.04 -2.64 23.08
CA HIS A 446 -0.67 -2.57 22.57
C HIS A 446 -0.18 -3.96 22.12
N LYS A 447 -0.35 -4.97 22.99
CA LYS A 447 0.08 -6.34 22.67
C LYS A 447 -0.64 -6.93 21.45
N LEU A 448 -1.92 -6.65 21.28
CA LEU A 448 -2.69 -7.10 20.11
C LEU A 448 -2.21 -6.43 18.82
N LEU A 449 -1.96 -5.13 18.84
CA LEU A 449 -1.60 -4.34 17.66
C LEU A 449 -0.13 -4.46 17.25
N HIS A 450 0.77 -4.74 18.19
CA HIS A 450 2.23 -4.71 17.97
C HIS A 450 2.69 -5.55 16.76
N PRO A 451 2.25 -6.80 16.52
CA PRO A 451 2.63 -7.58 15.35
C PRO A 451 2.20 -6.94 14.02
N HIS A 452 1.15 -6.12 14.05
CA HIS A 452 0.59 -5.45 12.87
C HIS A 452 1.28 -4.11 12.53
N MET A 453 2.32 -3.75 13.29
CA MET A 453 3.07 -2.49 13.14
C MET A 453 4.53 -2.69 12.69
N ARG A 454 5.03 -3.94 12.80
CA ARG A 454 6.43 -4.28 12.54
C ARG A 454 6.89 -3.77 11.17
N TYR A 455 8.01 -3.04 11.16
CA TYR A 455 8.69 -2.50 9.98
C TYR A 455 7.96 -1.38 9.21
N THR A 456 6.71 -1.07 9.52
CA THR A 456 5.92 -0.07 8.76
C THR A 456 6.59 1.31 8.74
N MET A 457 7.15 1.76 9.86
CA MET A 457 7.79 3.08 9.93
C MET A 457 9.10 3.13 9.13
N GLU A 458 9.89 2.07 9.13
CA GLU A 458 11.14 1.98 8.36
C GLU A 458 10.86 1.97 6.85
N ILE A 459 9.90 1.16 6.36
CA ILE A 459 9.56 1.15 4.94
C ILE A 459 8.97 2.49 4.49
N ASN A 460 8.19 3.17 5.35
CA ASN A 460 7.68 4.51 5.07
C ASN A 460 8.81 5.54 4.92
N ALA A 461 9.82 5.50 5.78
CA ALA A 461 10.99 6.36 5.70
C ALA A 461 11.79 6.12 4.40
N LEU A 462 11.95 4.85 4.00
CA LEU A 462 12.60 4.47 2.74
C LEU A 462 11.78 4.92 1.51
N ALA A 463 10.45 4.83 1.58
CA ALA A 463 9.56 5.31 0.53
C ALA A 463 9.66 6.85 0.35
N ARG A 464 9.67 7.62 1.44
CA ARG A 464 9.91 9.06 1.39
C ARG A 464 11.28 9.41 0.80
N GLN A 465 12.27 8.57 1.00
CA GLN A 465 13.64 8.81 0.50
C GLN A 465 13.82 8.45 -0.98
N SER A 466 12.97 7.60 -1.57
CA SER A 466 13.24 7.02 -2.89
C SER A 466 12.06 6.85 -3.83
N LEU A 467 10.83 6.81 -3.32
CA LEU A 467 9.65 6.52 -4.14
C LEU A 467 8.79 7.77 -4.38
N ILE A 468 8.33 8.42 -3.31
CA ILE A 468 7.34 9.50 -3.36
C ILE A 468 7.93 10.91 -3.29
N ASN A 469 9.24 11.03 -3.08
CA ASN A 469 9.94 12.32 -3.02
C ASN A 469 10.19 12.91 -4.40
N GLY A 470 10.61 14.18 -4.42
CA GLY A 470 11.00 14.89 -5.64
C GLY A 470 12.10 14.14 -6.40
N GLY A 471 11.82 13.76 -7.65
CA GLY A 471 12.66 12.90 -8.47
C GLY A 471 12.68 11.43 -8.10
N GLY A 472 11.78 10.98 -7.23
CA GLY A 472 11.56 9.57 -6.90
C GLY A 472 10.92 8.79 -8.05
N ILE A 473 10.77 7.47 -7.85
CA ILE A 473 10.25 6.56 -8.90
C ILE A 473 8.83 6.95 -9.35
N ILE A 474 7.96 7.34 -8.41
CA ILE A 474 6.59 7.73 -8.75
C ILE A 474 6.59 8.96 -9.66
N GLU A 475 7.34 10.00 -9.31
CA GLU A 475 7.40 11.20 -10.15
C GLU A 475 8.02 10.94 -11.53
N ALA A 476 9.05 10.09 -11.58
CA ALA A 476 9.76 9.82 -12.83
C ALA A 476 8.97 8.94 -13.80
N CYS A 477 8.15 8.01 -13.28
CA CYS A 477 7.62 6.90 -14.08
C CYS A 477 6.08 6.78 -14.10
N PHE A 478 5.34 7.64 -13.37
CA PHE A 478 3.87 7.62 -13.37
C PHE A 478 3.28 8.91 -13.95
N SER A 479 2.07 8.83 -14.48
CA SER A 479 1.38 9.98 -15.12
C SER A 479 1.34 11.24 -14.26
N PRO A 480 1.07 11.21 -12.95
CA PRO A 480 1.01 12.40 -12.11
C PRO A 480 2.31 13.22 -12.05
N GLY A 481 3.48 12.57 -12.23
CA GLY A 481 4.76 13.26 -12.16
C GLY A 481 4.95 13.98 -10.83
N LYS A 482 5.48 15.20 -10.87
CA LYS A 482 5.76 15.99 -9.67
C LYS A 482 4.52 16.39 -8.85
N TYR A 483 3.32 16.20 -9.40
CA TYR A 483 2.03 16.46 -8.72
C TYR A 483 1.48 15.24 -7.99
N ALA A 484 2.21 14.14 -7.94
CA ALA A 484 1.79 12.89 -7.34
C ALA A 484 1.29 13.05 -5.90
N MET A 485 2.06 13.74 -5.06
CA MET A 485 1.71 13.88 -3.65
C MET A 485 0.62 14.96 -3.40
N GLU A 486 0.45 15.92 -4.31
CA GLU A 486 -0.71 16.81 -4.30
C GLU A 486 -2.02 16.04 -4.55
N ILE A 487 -2.02 15.10 -5.50
CA ILE A 487 -3.16 14.21 -5.78
C ILE A 487 -3.46 13.33 -4.56
N SER A 488 -2.43 12.77 -3.91
CA SER A 488 -2.60 11.97 -2.69
C SER A 488 -3.23 12.80 -1.56
N SER A 489 -2.78 14.04 -1.36
CA SER A 489 -3.37 14.96 -0.38
C SER A 489 -4.81 15.34 -0.73
N ALA A 490 -5.11 15.61 -2.00
CA ALA A 490 -6.47 15.89 -2.46
C ALA A 490 -7.40 14.70 -2.18
N ALA A 491 -6.94 13.47 -2.39
CA ALA A 491 -7.70 12.27 -2.04
C ALA A 491 -7.89 12.14 -0.51
N TYR A 492 -6.87 12.42 0.30
CA TYR A 492 -7.04 12.47 1.75
C TYR A 492 -8.08 13.50 2.17
N LYS A 493 -8.04 14.69 1.56
CA LYS A 493 -9.01 15.77 1.83
C LYS A 493 -10.45 15.38 1.51
N SER A 494 -10.68 14.74 0.35
CA SER A 494 -12.02 14.55 -0.21
C SER A 494 -12.64 13.16 0.06
N THR A 495 -11.83 12.10 0.06
CA THR A 495 -12.35 10.73 0.03
C THR A 495 -11.97 9.86 1.22
N TRP A 496 -10.81 10.12 1.86
CA TRP A 496 -10.37 9.29 2.96
C TRP A 496 -11.22 9.50 4.22
N ARG A 497 -11.68 8.40 4.81
CA ARG A 497 -12.44 8.35 6.06
C ARG A 497 -12.09 7.07 6.79
N PHE A 498 -11.80 7.14 8.10
CA PHE A 498 -11.46 5.97 8.90
C PHE A 498 -12.57 4.91 8.93
N ASP A 499 -13.82 5.31 9.10
CA ASP A 499 -14.98 4.41 9.16
C ASP A 499 -15.21 3.64 7.84
N MET A 500 -14.74 4.19 6.71
CA MET A 500 -14.82 3.56 5.38
C MET A 500 -13.58 2.72 5.03
N GLU A 501 -12.60 2.62 5.91
CA GLU A 501 -11.51 1.64 5.76
C GLU A 501 -11.91 0.23 6.22
N ALA A 502 -13.01 0.09 6.95
CA ALA A 502 -13.64 -1.19 7.24
C ALA A 502 -14.19 -1.82 5.96
N LEU A 503 -13.73 -3.04 5.62
CA LEU A 503 -14.09 -3.70 4.34
C LEU A 503 -15.60 -3.76 4.06
N PRO A 504 -16.49 -4.16 5.02
CA PRO A 504 -17.93 -4.16 4.76
C PRO A 504 -18.48 -2.77 4.47
N ALA A 505 -18.04 -1.75 5.21
CA ALA A 505 -18.49 -0.37 5.02
C ALA A 505 -18.05 0.20 3.67
N ASP A 506 -16.81 -0.07 3.24
CA ASP A 506 -16.31 0.32 1.92
C ASP A 506 -17.11 -0.34 0.79
N LEU A 507 -17.44 -1.63 0.92
CA LEU A 507 -18.22 -2.36 -0.08
C LEU A 507 -19.66 -1.81 -0.18
N ILE A 508 -20.31 -1.50 0.96
CA ILE A 508 -21.66 -0.89 0.98
C ILE A 508 -21.61 0.50 0.35
N ARG A 509 -20.65 1.34 0.75
CA ARG A 509 -20.49 2.71 0.22
C ARG A 509 -20.33 2.73 -1.31
N ARG A 510 -19.64 1.74 -1.86
CA ARG A 510 -19.45 1.60 -3.32
C ARG A 510 -20.64 0.92 -4.03
N GLY A 511 -21.70 0.54 -3.31
CA GLY A 511 -22.82 -0.22 -3.85
C GLY A 511 -22.48 -1.66 -4.27
N MET A 512 -21.29 -2.16 -3.87
CA MET A 512 -20.82 -3.50 -4.21
C MET A 512 -21.35 -4.59 -3.29
N ALA A 513 -21.98 -4.20 -2.17
CA ALA A 513 -22.64 -5.09 -1.24
C ALA A 513 -23.88 -4.44 -0.63
N VAL A 514 -24.78 -5.26 -0.09
CA VAL A 514 -25.93 -4.84 0.72
C VAL A 514 -25.84 -5.53 2.08
N GLU A 515 -26.42 -4.90 3.11
CA GLU A 515 -26.46 -5.50 4.45
C GLU A 515 -27.19 -6.86 4.44
N ASP A 516 -26.55 -7.85 5.01
CA ASP A 516 -27.10 -9.19 5.24
C ASP A 516 -26.38 -9.84 6.43
N PRO A 517 -26.97 -9.78 7.64
CA PRO A 517 -26.33 -10.30 8.85
C PRO A 517 -26.04 -11.82 8.83
N SER A 518 -26.67 -12.56 7.91
CA SER A 518 -26.44 -14.01 7.77
C SER A 518 -25.18 -14.37 7.00
N MET A 519 -24.57 -13.37 6.33
CA MET A 519 -23.39 -13.58 5.48
C MET A 519 -22.09 -13.13 6.19
N PRO A 520 -20.92 -13.64 5.74
CA PRO A 520 -19.63 -13.19 6.25
C PRO A 520 -19.46 -11.67 6.17
N GLY A 521 -18.98 -11.07 7.26
CA GLY A 521 -18.84 -9.61 7.36
C GLY A 521 -20.18 -8.85 7.48
N GLY A 522 -21.32 -9.56 7.56
CA GLY A 522 -22.66 -8.94 7.66
C GLY A 522 -23.17 -8.36 6.35
N VAL A 523 -22.61 -8.77 5.20
CA VAL A 523 -22.97 -8.20 3.89
C VAL A 523 -23.04 -9.28 2.79
N LYS A 524 -23.94 -9.07 1.83
CA LYS A 524 -24.08 -9.87 0.62
C LYS A 524 -23.56 -9.09 -0.58
N LEU A 525 -22.65 -9.70 -1.33
CA LEU A 525 -22.05 -9.10 -2.53
C LEU A 525 -23.05 -9.00 -3.69
N VAL A 526 -22.98 -7.90 -4.44
CA VAL A 526 -23.72 -7.70 -5.70
C VAL A 526 -23.14 -8.57 -6.82
N ILE A 527 -21.82 -8.66 -6.91
CA ILE A 527 -21.10 -9.61 -7.75
C ILE A 527 -20.54 -10.70 -6.84
N GLU A 528 -21.12 -11.90 -6.87
CA GLU A 528 -20.67 -13.02 -6.02
C GLU A 528 -19.22 -13.44 -6.34
N ASP A 529 -18.86 -13.46 -7.62
CA ASP A 529 -17.51 -13.74 -8.10
C ASP A 529 -16.65 -12.46 -8.16
N TYR A 530 -16.53 -11.80 -7.00
CA TYR A 530 -15.62 -10.68 -6.73
C TYR A 530 -14.52 -11.17 -5.78
N PRO A 531 -13.39 -11.71 -6.30
CA PRO A 531 -12.42 -12.46 -5.49
C PRO A 531 -11.87 -11.69 -4.29
N TYR A 532 -11.49 -10.43 -4.48
CA TYR A 532 -11.02 -9.57 -3.39
C TYR A 532 -12.05 -9.47 -2.25
N ALA A 533 -13.30 -9.16 -2.58
CA ALA A 533 -14.34 -8.96 -1.58
C ALA A 533 -14.76 -10.28 -0.94
N ALA A 534 -14.96 -11.33 -1.75
CA ALA A 534 -15.42 -12.63 -1.27
C ALA A 534 -14.42 -13.29 -0.31
N ASP A 535 -13.11 -13.23 -0.60
CA ASP A 535 -12.08 -13.77 0.28
C ASP A 535 -11.78 -12.80 1.44
N GLY A 536 -11.76 -11.50 1.16
CA GLY A 536 -11.54 -10.46 2.16
C GLY A 536 -12.57 -10.49 3.28
N LEU A 537 -13.85 -10.72 2.98
CA LEU A 537 -14.91 -10.82 3.99
C LEU A 537 -14.74 -12.02 4.93
N LEU A 538 -14.18 -13.14 4.45
CA LEU A 538 -13.85 -14.27 5.32
C LEU A 538 -12.73 -13.89 6.30
N ILE A 539 -11.64 -13.28 5.79
CA ILE A 539 -10.52 -12.82 6.61
C ILE A 539 -10.97 -11.74 7.60
N TRP A 540 -11.73 -10.74 7.13
CA TRP A 540 -12.31 -9.70 7.98
C TRP A 540 -13.14 -10.28 9.13
N SER A 541 -14.00 -11.27 8.84
CA SER A 541 -14.84 -11.91 9.84
C SER A 541 -14.03 -12.65 10.88
N ALA A 542 -12.98 -13.36 10.46
CA ALA A 542 -12.07 -14.04 11.37
C ALA A 542 -11.31 -13.05 12.29
N ILE A 543 -10.79 -11.96 11.73
CA ILE A 543 -10.14 -10.88 12.51
C ILE A 543 -11.14 -10.30 13.52
N LYS A 544 -12.36 -9.97 13.08
CA LYS A 544 -13.40 -9.40 13.96
C LYS A 544 -13.77 -10.33 15.10
N GLU A 545 -13.89 -11.62 14.85
CA GLU A 545 -14.18 -12.65 15.88
C GLU A 545 -13.06 -12.71 16.92
N LEU A 546 -11.79 -12.78 16.48
CA LEU A 546 -10.64 -12.73 17.37
C LEU A 546 -10.65 -11.47 18.23
N VAL A 547 -10.75 -10.30 17.58
CA VAL A 547 -10.68 -9.00 18.26
C VAL A 547 -11.83 -8.84 19.27
N SER A 548 -13.06 -9.21 18.88
CA SER A 548 -14.20 -9.10 19.78
C SER A 548 -14.05 -10.00 21.02
N SER A 549 -13.65 -11.25 20.85
CA SER A 549 -13.39 -12.17 21.95
C SER A 549 -12.23 -11.68 22.86
N TYR A 550 -11.19 -11.11 22.26
CA TYR A 550 -10.05 -10.54 22.98
C TYR A 550 -10.47 -9.30 23.80
N VAL A 551 -11.26 -8.40 23.23
CA VAL A 551 -11.80 -7.23 23.93
C VAL A 551 -12.74 -7.67 25.05
N ASP A 552 -13.58 -8.67 24.83
CA ASP A 552 -14.50 -9.20 25.85
C ASP A 552 -13.76 -9.77 27.07
N HIS A 553 -12.63 -10.45 26.83
CA HIS A 553 -11.77 -11.01 27.89
C HIS A 553 -11.21 -9.92 28.81
N TYR A 554 -10.62 -8.86 28.26
CA TYR A 554 -9.95 -7.82 29.07
C TYR A 554 -10.91 -6.75 29.60
N TYR A 555 -11.97 -6.44 28.89
CA TYR A 555 -12.94 -5.36 29.23
C TYR A 555 -14.27 -5.92 29.72
N SER A 556 -14.23 -6.89 30.65
CA SER A 556 -15.43 -7.54 31.18
C SER A 556 -16.30 -6.67 32.08
N GLN A 557 -15.73 -5.60 32.66
CA GLN A 557 -16.46 -4.74 33.58
C GLN A 557 -17.18 -3.59 32.86
N PRO A 558 -18.38 -3.18 33.33
CA PRO A 558 -19.07 -2.00 32.78
C PRO A 558 -18.20 -0.74 32.85
N ASN A 559 -18.27 0.08 31.81
CA ASN A 559 -17.50 1.33 31.67
C ASN A 559 -15.97 1.19 31.66
N SER A 560 -15.43 -0.02 31.62
CA SER A 560 -13.96 -0.24 31.61
C SER A 560 -13.26 0.45 30.43
N ILE A 561 -13.90 0.48 29.24
CA ILE A 561 -13.41 1.23 28.07
C ILE A 561 -13.31 2.73 28.38
N LYS A 562 -14.37 3.35 28.92
CA LYS A 562 -14.40 4.79 29.22
C LYS A 562 -13.41 5.20 30.30
N SER A 563 -13.17 4.31 31.28
CA SER A 563 -12.28 4.58 32.40
C SER A 563 -10.82 4.25 32.13
N ASP A 564 -10.50 3.64 30.98
CA ASP A 564 -9.13 3.35 30.58
C ASP A 564 -8.45 4.61 30.04
N VAL A 565 -7.66 5.24 30.88
CA VAL A 565 -7.01 6.53 30.56
C VAL A 565 -5.97 6.45 29.46
N GLU A 566 -5.26 5.31 29.33
CA GLU A 566 -4.29 5.11 28.24
C GLU A 566 -5.04 4.93 26.91
N LEU A 567 -6.09 4.13 26.89
CA LEU A 567 -6.92 3.86 25.72
C LEU A 567 -7.62 5.13 25.23
N GLN A 568 -8.21 5.93 26.13
CA GLN A 568 -8.86 7.18 25.74
C GLN A 568 -7.85 8.20 25.21
N SER A 569 -6.67 8.31 25.84
CA SER A 569 -5.59 9.18 25.37
C SER A 569 -5.03 8.73 24.01
N TRP A 570 -4.95 7.43 23.77
CA TRP A 570 -4.51 6.84 22.50
C TRP A 570 -5.43 7.24 21.35
N TRP A 571 -6.73 7.07 21.51
CA TRP A 571 -7.71 7.41 20.48
C TRP A 571 -7.81 8.91 20.23
N ASP A 572 -7.74 9.69 21.30
CA ASP A 572 -7.71 11.15 21.22
C ASP A 572 -6.47 11.64 20.44
N GLU A 573 -5.31 11.07 20.74
CA GLU A 573 -4.05 11.45 20.07
C GLU A 573 -4.05 11.09 18.58
N ILE A 574 -4.60 9.93 18.21
CA ILE A 574 -4.77 9.54 16.79
C ILE A 574 -5.54 10.62 16.02
N LYS A 575 -6.66 11.06 16.55
CA LYS A 575 -7.52 12.06 15.90
C LYS A 575 -6.90 13.45 15.94
N ASN A 576 -6.50 13.90 17.13
CA ASN A 576 -6.18 15.31 17.38
C ASN A 576 -4.70 15.67 17.11
N LYS A 577 -3.81 14.67 16.94
CA LYS A 577 -2.42 14.87 16.54
C LYS A 577 -2.10 14.13 15.25
N GLY A 578 -2.36 12.85 15.18
CA GLY A 578 -1.99 12.00 14.05
C GLY A 578 -2.70 12.37 12.76
N HIS A 579 -4.02 12.53 12.81
CA HIS A 579 -4.87 12.96 11.71
C HIS A 579 -5.42 14.39 11.95
N TYR A 580 -4.58 15.28 12.44
CA TYR A 580 -4.95 16.64 12.90
C TYR A 580 -5.85 17.39 11.91
N ASP A 581 -5.59 17.28 10.61
CA ASP A 581 -6.33 18.01 9.56
C ASP A 581 -7.77 17.47 9.37
N LYS A 582 -8.04 16.27 9.90
CA LYS A 582 -9.36 15.61 9.91
C LYS A 582 -9.99 15.48 11.30
N ARG A 583 -9.41 16.10 12.32
CA ARG A 583 -9.83 15.94 13.73
C ARG A 583 -11.29 16.27 14.02
N ASN A 584 -11.88 17.19 13.26
CA ASN A 584 -13.26 17.67 13.46
C ASN A 584 -14.31 16.93 12.61
N GLU A 585 -13.91 15.92 11.87
CA GLU A 585 -14.80 15.16 11.01
C GLU A 585 -15.76 14.30 11.85
N PRO A 586 -17.08 14.33 11.55
CA PRO A 586 -18.09 13.66 12.36
C PRO A 586 -18.08 12.13 12.25
N TRP A 587 -17.40 11.58 11.27
CA TRP A 587 -17.34 10.14 11.01
C TRP A 587 -16.31 9.39 11.87
N TRP A 588 -15.51 10.06 12.70
CA TRP A 588 -14.64 9.36 13.63
C TRP A 588 -15.46 8.52 14.62
N PRO A 589 -15.20 7.21 14.75
CA PRO A 589 -15.85 6.37 15.74
C PRO A 589 -15.68 6.93 17.15
N ASN A 590 -16.73 6.84 17.95
CA ASN A 590 -16.61 7.02 19.39
C ASN A 590 -15.82 5.84 19.99
N LEU A 591 -15.24 5.99 21.16
CA LEU A 591 -14.59 4.92 21.89
C LEU A 591 -15.21 4.81 23.29
N VAL A 592 -16.38 4.18 23.33
CA VAL A 592 -17.25 4.12 24.50
C VAL A 592 -17.61 2.69 24.87
N THR A 593 -17.87 1.84 23.87
CA THR A 593 -18.33 0.46 24.03
C THR A 593 -17.26 -0.54 23.55
N LYS A 594 -17.47 -1.82 23.86
CA LYS A 594 -16.62 -2.90 23.36
C LYS A 594 -16.73 -3.04 21.84
N GLU A 595 -17.92 -2.82 21.30
CA GLU A 595 -18.20 -2.84 19.87
C GLU A 595 -17.41 -1.74 19.14
N ASP A 596 -17.37 -0.52 19.73
CA ASP A 596 -16.55 0.58 19.20
C ASP A 596 -15.07 0.19 19.12
N LEU A 597 -14.53 -0.30 20.25
CA LEU A 597 -13.13 -0.72 20.32
C LEU A 597 -12.83 -1.87 19.36
N SER A 598 -13.70 -2.87 19.31
CA SER A 598 -13.55 -4.02 18.41
C SER A 598 -13.60 -3.59 16.95
N GLY A 599 -14.48 -2.67 16.58
CA GLY A 599 -14.56 -2.11 15.23
C GLY A 599 -13.30 -1.36 14.83
N ILE A 600 -12.78 -0.50 15.72
CA ILE A 600 -11.55 0.28 15.51
C ILE A 600 -10.35 -0.67 15.30
N LEU A 601 -10.15 -1.63 16.22
CA LEU A 601 -9.02 -2.56 16.16
C LEU A 601 -9.09 -3.49 14.94
N THR A 602 -10.28 -4.01 14.61
CA THR A 602 -10.49 -4.84 13.41
C THR A 602 -10.13 -4.08 12.15
N THR A 603 -10.54 -2.81 12.04
CA THR A 603 -10.21 -1.95 10.89
C THR A 603 -8.70 -1.74 10.77
N MET A 604 -8.00 -1.43 11.85
CA MET A 604 -6.55 -1.23 11.83
C MET A 604 -5.81 -2.50 11.42
N ILE A 605 -6.18 -3.66 11.98
CA ILE A 605 -5.57 -4.95 11.65
C ILE A 605 -5.84 -5.32 10.19
N TRP A 606 -7.05 -5.10 9.69
CA TRP A 606 -7.41 -5.33 8.29
C TRP A 606 -6.55 -4.48 7.35
N VAL A 607 -6.43 -3.17 7.62
CA VAL A 607 -5.64 -2.23 6.79
C VAL A 607 -4.17 -2.65 6.76
N ALA A 608 -3.60 -2.99 7.92
CA ALA A 608 -2.20 -3.39 8.04
C ALA A 608 -1.88 -4.74 7.39
N SER A 609 -2.86 -5.64 7.26
CA SER A 609 -2.66 -7.02 6.80
C SER A 609 -3.38 -7.30 5.48
N GLY A 610 -4.66 -7.66 5.52
CA GLY A 610 -5.42 -8.13 4.35
C GLY A 610 -5.56 -7.08 3.24
N GLN A 611 -5.86 -5.83 3.59
CA GLN A 611 -5.96 -4.76 2.59
C GLN A 611 -4.62 -4.48 1.93
N HIS A 612 -3.55 -4.30 2.72
CA HIS A 612 -2.21 -4.10 2.19
C HIS A 612 -1.77 -5.26 1.29
N ALA A 613 -1.99 -6.51 1.73
CA ALA A 613 -1.65 -7.69 0.94
C ALA A 613 -2.35 -7.69 -0.44
N ALA A 614 -3.65 -7.39 -0.47
CA ALA A 614 -4.44 -7.38 -1.70
C ALA A 614 -3.95 -6.35 -2.74
N ILE A 615 -3.40 -5.21 -2.28
CA ILE A 615 -2.97 -4.12 -3.17
C ILE A 615 -1.45 -4.07 -3.37
N ASN A 616 -0.64 -4.78 -2.59
CA ASN A 616 0.81 -4.77 -2.70
C ASN A 616 1.38 -5.94 -3.50
N PHE A 617 1.07 -7.20 -3.12
CA PHE A 617 1.78 -8.36 -3.64
C PHE A 617 1.41 -8.76 -5.07
N GLY A 618 0.40 -8.12 -5.67
CA GLY A 618 0.05 -8.22 -7.08
C GLY A 618 0.81 -7.25 -7.99
N GLN A 619 1.66 -6.36 -7.49
CA GLN A 619 2.27 -5.30 -8.29
C GLN A 619 3.06 -5.85 -9.48
N TYR A 620 4.01 -6.74 -9.26
CA TYR A 620 4.76 -7.36 -10.36
C TYR A 620 3.94 -8.37 -11.17
N PRO A 621 3.18 -9.30 -10.57
CA PRO A 621 2.31 -10.22 -11.29
C PRO A 621 1.39 -9.60 -12.34
N PHE A 622 0.88 -8.40 -12.11
CA PHE A 622 -0.02 -7.67 -13.03
C PHE A 622 0.64 -6.50 -13.74
N GLY A 623 1.53 -5.76 -13.08
CA GLY A 623 2.20 -4.54 -13.57
C GLY A 623 3.53 -4.79 -14.23
N GLY A 624 4.13 -5.96 -14.07
CA GLY A 624 5.40 -6.31 -14.70
C GLY A 624 5.35 -6.43 -16.23
N TYR A 625 4.17 -6.35 -16.86
CA TYR A 625 4.00 -6.30 -18.31
C TYR A 625 3.43 -4.94 -18.75
N PRO A 626 4.27 -4.03 -19.28
CA PRO A 626 3.89 -2.65 -19.59
C PRO A 626 2.62 -2.48 -20.45
N PRO A 627 2.35 -3.32 -21.48
CA PRO A 627 1.12 -3.20 -22.25
C PRO A 627 -0.17 -3.52 -21.47
N ASN A 628 -0.08 -4.36 -20.42
CA ASN A 628 -1.23 -4.67 -19.55
C ASN A 628 -1.55 -3.54 -18.59
N ARG A 629 -0.52 -2.96 -17.96
CA ARG A 629 -0.69 -1.94 -16.93
C ARG A 629 0.38 -0.84 -17.05
N PRO A 630 0.29 0.01 -18.09
CA PRO A 630 1.20 1.14 -18.24
C PRO A 630 1.05 2.11 -17.07
N THR A 631 2.14 2.62 -16.53
CA THR A 631 2.14 3.58 -15.42
C THR A 631 2.01 5.02 -15.88
N LEU A 632 2.31 5.28 -17.15
CA LEU A 632 2.05 6.55 -17.84
C LEU A 632 1.79 6.30 -19.31
N MET A 633 1.15 7.28 -19.96
CA MET A 633 1.06 7.36 -21.41
C MET A 633 1.84 8.57 -21.91
N ARG A 634 2.47 8.45 -23.08
CA ARG A 634 3.33 9.50 -23.64
C ARG A 634 2.63 10.36 -24.67
N LYS A 635 1.52 9.90 -25.22
CA LYS A 635 0.78 10.58 -26.29
C LYS A 635 -0.71 10.58 -25.95
N LEU A 636 -1.40 11.62 -26.40
CA LEU A 636 -2.86 11.61 -26.46
C LEU A 636 -3.31 10.70 -27.62
N ILE A 637 -4.56 10.24 -27.55
CA ILE A 637 -5.17 9.44 -28.63
C ILE A 637 -5.36 10.35 -29.84
N PRO A 638 -4.81 9.99 -31.00
CA PRO A 638 -4.91 10.83 -32.21
C PRO A 638 -6.39 11.00 -32.67
N GLN A 639 -6.67 12.08 -33.34
CA GLN A 639 -7.99 12.44 -33.85
C GLN A 639 -7.93 12.61 -35.37
N GLU A 640 -9.06 12.33 -36.06
CA GLU A 640 -9.20 12.66 -37.45
C GLU A 640 -8.85 14.12 -37.73
N GLY A 641 -8.02 14.37 -38.75
CA GLY A 641 -7.51 15.69 -39.08
C GLY A 641 -6.16 16.05 -38.42
N ASP A 642 -5.70 15.28 -37.45
CA ASP A 642 -4.35 15.44 -36.90
C ASP A 642 -3.31 14.71 -37.78
N PRO A 643 -2.11 15.28 -37.99
CA PRO A 643 -1.01 14.58 -38.68
C PRO A 643 -0.61 13.25 -38.06
N GLU A 644 -0.80 13.11 -36.75
CA GLU A 644 -0.55 11.87 -36.01
C GLU A 644 -1.61 10.78 -36.30
N TYR A 645 -2.82 11.17 -36.73
CA TYR A 645 -3.86 10.23 -37.11
C TYR A 645 -3.51 9.44 -38.37
N ASP A 646 -2.94 10.11 -39.38
CA ASP A 646 -2.46 9.44 -40.59
C ASP A 646 -1.35 8.43 -40.30
N LYS A 647 -0.44 8.78 -39.40
CA LYS A 647 0.61 7.86 -38.94
C LYS A 647 0.03 6.67 -38.17
N PHE A 648 -0.97 6.93 -37.34
CA PHE A 648 -1.70 5.88 -36.63
C PHE A 648 -2.40 4.92 -37.59
N LEU A 649 -3.08 5.42 -38.64
CA LEU A 649 -3.72 4.57 -39.63
C LEU A 649 -2.72 3.65 -40.37
N LEU A 650 -1.53 4.14 -40.64
CA LEU A 650 -0.46 3.37 -41.28
C LEU A 650 0.10 2.25 -40.40
N ASN A 651 0.25 2.51 -39.09
CA ASN A 651 0.78 1.54 -38.15
C ASN A 651 0.24 1.76 -36.72
N PRO A 652 -0.99 1.27 -36.42
CA PRO A 652 -1.63 1.46 -35.13
C PRO A 652 -0.86 0.79 -33.97
N GLU A 653 -0.26 -0.36 -34.20
CA GLU A 653 0.56 -1.08 -33.24
C GLU A 653 1.79 -0.27 -32.79
N TYR A 654 2.49 0.31 -33.73
CA TYR A 654 3.62 1.20 -33.47
C TYR A 654 3.19 2.42 -32.65
N THR A 655 2.05 3.03 -32.99
CA THR A 655 1.50 4.16 -32.22
C THR A 655 1.17 3.75 -30.79
N PHE A 656 0.57 2.57 -30.59
CA PHE A 656 0.30 2.03 -29.25
C PHE A 656 1.60 1.84 -28.46
N LEU A 657 2.56 1.13 -29.01
CA LEU A 657 3.83 0.81 -28.35
C LEU A 657 4.65 2.07 -27.99
N THR A 658 4.73 3.05 -28.93
CA THR A 658 5.43 4.31 -28.67
C THR A 658 4.68 5.27 -27.74
N SER A 659 3.41 4.98 -27.41
CA SER A 659 2.63 5.69 -26.40
C SER A 659 2.83 5.13 -24.98
N LEU A 660 3.40 3.94 -24.83
CA LEU A 660 3.74 3.34 -23.54
C LEU A 660 4.92 4.08 -22.87
N PRO A 661 5.22 3.82 -21.58
CA PRO A 661 6.46 4.29 -20.95
C PRO A 661 7.69 3.91 -21.78
N THR A 662 8.75 4.72 -21.71
CA THR A 662 10.02 4.34 -22.33
C THR A 662 10.57 3.05 -21.72
N GLN A 663 11.50 2.38 -22.43
CA GLN A 663 12.15 1.17 -21.91
C GLN A 663 12.76 1.42 -20.52
N LEU A 664 13.41 2.58 -20.33
CA LEU A 664 13.98 2.97 -19.04
C LEU A 664 12.93 3.17 -17.95
N GLN A 665 11.82 3.82 -18.27
CA GLN A 665 10.72 4.02 -17.31
C GLN A 665 10.07 2.70 -16.94
N ALA A 666 9.78 1.85 -17.92
CA ALA A 666 9.19 0.54 -17.70
C ALA A 666 10.07 -0.37 -16.84
N THR A 667 11.36 -0.49 -17.17
CA THR A 667 12.32 -1.33 -16.41
C THR A 667 12.54 -0.83 -14.98
N LYS A 668 12.53 0.50 -14.75
CA LYS A 668 12.56 1.06 -13.38
C LYS A 668 11.36 0.64 -12.55
N VAL A 669 10.17 0.75 -13.13
CA VAL A 669 8.93 0.34 -12.45
C VAL A 669 8.92 -1.16 -12.19
N MET A 670 9.24 -1.97 -13.20
CA MET A 670 9.29 -3.44 -13.07
C MET A 670 10.23 -3.87 -11.95
N ALA A 671 11.42 -3.30 -11.87
CA ALA A 671 12.41 -3.61 -10.83
C ALA A 671 11.92 -3.26 -9.41
N VAL A 672 11.25 -2.12 -9.27
CA VAL A 672 10.69 -1.71 -7.99
C VAL A 672 9.51 -2.58 -7.60
N GLN A 673 8.59 -2.85 -8.53
CA GLN A 673 7.44 -3.72 -8.30
C GLN A 673 7.86 -5.14 -7.92
N ASP A 674 8.88 -5.71 -8.56
CA ASP A 674 9.45 -7.02 -8.21
C ASP A 674 9.98 -7.03 -6.77
N THR A 675 10.74 -5.99 -6.40
CA THR A 675 11.29 -5.86 -5.05
C THR A 675 10.20 -5.70 -4.00
N LEU A 676 9.21 -4.83 -4.25
CA LEU A 676 8.16 -4.49 -3.29
C LEU A 676 7.03 -5.54 -3.20
N SER A 677 6.94 -6.48 -4.13
CA SER A 677 5.92 -7.54 -4.08
C SER A 677 6.48 -8.92 -3.72
N THR A 678 7.77 -9.02 -3.37
CA THR A 678 8.42 -10.29 -3.02
C THR A 678 8.60 -10.41 -1.51
N HIS A 679 8.09 -11.49 -0.92
CA HIS A 679 8.20 -11.75 0.53
C HIS A 679 9.65 -11.98 0.97
N SER A 680 10.02 -11.36 2.10
CA SER A 680 11.33 -11.57 2.75
C SER A 680 11.37 -12.88 3.56
N ALA A 681 12.58 -13.28 3.95
CA ALA A 681 12.78 -14.54 4.68
C ALA A 681 12.27 -14.50 6.13
N ASP A 682 12.15 -13.31 6.72
CA ASP A 682 11.68 -13.05 8.08
C ASP A 682 10.23 -12.54 8.13
N GLU A 683 9.47 -12.73 7.03
CA GLU A 683 8.08 -12.30 6.99
C GLU A 683 7.21 -13.14 7.93
N GLU A 684 6.36 -12.46 8.69
CA GLU A 684 5.40 -13.07 9.61
C GLU A 684 3.99 -12.97 9.02
N TYR A 685 3.31 -14.09 8.87
CA TYR A 685 1.99 -14.15 8.26
C TYR A 685 0.86 -14.21 9.30
N ILE A 686 -0.32 -13.75 8.91
CA ILE A 686 -1.48 -13.65 9.79
C ILE A 686 -1.90 -15.00 10.41
N ASN A 687 -1.66 -16.13 9.74
CA ASN A 687 -1.93 -17.46 10.29
C ASN A 687 -0.93 -17.92 11.36
N GLN A 688 0.18 -17.20 11.53
CA GLN A 688 1.24 -17.49 12.52
C GLN A 688 1.08 -16.71 13.84
N LEU A 689 0.01 -15.91 13.99
CA LEU A 689 -0.20 -15.10 15.19
C LEU A 689 -0.21 -15.90 16.48
N HIS A 690 -0.69 -17.14 16.45
CA HIS A 690 -0.64 -18.03 17.63
C HIS A 690 0.80 -18.26 18.10
N ASP A 691 1.72 -18.55 17.21
CA ASP A 691 3.13 -18.81 17.56
C ASP A 691 3.82 -17.54 18.04
N ILE A 692 3.52 -16.40 17.42
CA ILE A 692 4.04 -15.08 17.82
C ILE A 692 3.56 -14.72 19.23
N HIS A 693 2.28 -14.91 19.51
CA HIS A 693 1.69 -14.54 20.80
C HIS A 693 1.89 -15.57 21.91
N ARG A 694 2.18 -16.84 21.58
CA ARG A 694 2.44 -17.89 22.60
C ARG A 694 3.49 -17.49 23.62
N LEU A 695 4.51 -16.72 23.21
CA LEU A 695 5.56 -16.23 24.09
C LEU A 695 5.22 -14.87 24.73
N SER A 696 4.24 -14.15 24.21
CA SER A 696 3.86 -12.80 24.65
C SER A 696 2.77 -12.79 25.72
N PHE A 697 2.02 -13.89 25.89
CA PHE A 697 0.94 -14.01 26.86
C PHE A 697 1.08 -15.27 27.72
N ASN A 698 1.01 -15.08 29.03
CA ASN A 698 0.90 -16.20 30.00
C ASN A 698 -0.56 -16.56 30.35
N ASP A 699 -1.51 -16.11 29.52
CA ASP A 699 -2.93 -16.32 29.73
C ASP A 699 -3.43 -17.44 28.79
N PRO A 700 -3.83 -18.61 29.34
CA PRO A 700 -4.28 -19.74 28.53
C PRO A 700 -5.53 -19.44 27.70
N GLU A 701 -6.46 -18.61 28.20
CA GLU A 701 -7.69 -18.26 27.46
C GLU A 701 -7.33 -17.43 26.24
N VAL A 702 -6.40 -16.47 26.38
CA VAL A 702 -5.90 -15.65 25.26
C VAL A 702 -5.16 -16.52 24.25
N GLN A 703 -4.33 -17.46 24.70
CA GLN A 703 -3.64 -18.39 23.79
C GLN A 703 -4.64 -19.25 22.99
N GLU A 704 -5.74 -19.68 23.62
CA GLU A 704 -6.81 -20.41 22.93
C GLU A 704 -7.52 -19.55 21.88
N LEU A 705 -7.72 -18.24 22.12
CA LEU A 705 -8.29 -17.32 21.12
C LEU A 705 -7.41 -17.28 19.85
N PHE A 706 -6.10 -17.11 20.00
CA PHE A 706 -5.18 -17.09 18.86
C PHE A 706 -5.09 -18.46 18.16
N GLN A 707 -5.16 -19.56 18.90
CA GLN A 707 -5.21 -20.91 18.29
C GLN A 707 -6.46 -21.09 17.42
N ARG A 708 -7.62 -20.71 17.93
CA ARG A 708 -8.89 -20.75 17.17
C ARG A 708 -8.82 -19.89 15.91
N PHE A 709 -8.23 -18.71 16.02
CA PHE A 709 -8.03 -17.84 14.87
C PHE A 709 -7.14 -18.47 13.81
N SER A 710 -5.98 -19.03 14.18
CA SER A 710 -5.09 -19.73 13.24
C SER A 710 -5.80 -20.90 12.55
N THR A 711 -6.54 -21.75 13.30
CA THR A 711 -7.35 -22.83 12.72
C THR A 711 -8.40 -22.30 11.75
N LYS A 712 -9.06 -21.18 12.09
CA LYS A 712 -10.04 -20.55 11.21
C LYS A 712 -9.42 -20.07 9.89
N LEU A 713 -8.21 -19.52 9.94
CA LEU A 713 -7.49 -19.11 8.73
C LEU A 713 -7.07 -20.31 7.86
N GLU A 714 -6.71 -21.44 8.44
CA GLU A 714 -6.46 -22.69 7.70
C GLU A 714 -7.72 -23.16 6.96
N GLU A 715 -8.89 -23.12 7.60
CA GLU A 715 -10.17 -23.41 6.95
C GLU A 715 -10.46 -22.45 5.78
N ILE A 716 -10.19 -21.15 5.98
CA ILE A 716 -10.37 -20.13 4.94
C ILE A 716 -9.42 -20.39 3.76
N GLU A 717 -8.18 -20.77 4.00
CA GLU A 717 -7.23 -21.13 2.95
C GLU A 717 -7.77 -22.29 2.09
N LEU A 718 -8.33 -23.32 2.70
CA LEU A 718 -8.99 -24.43 1.99
C LEU A 718 -10.19 -23.96 1.14
N ILE A 719 -11.00 -23.04 1.68
CA ILE A 719 -12.13 -22.44 0.94
C ILE A 719 -11.64 -21.68 -0.30
N ILE A 720 -10.59 -20.86 -0.14
CA ILE A 720 -10.00 -20.10 -1.26
C ILE A 720 -9.47 -21.06 -2.34
N HIS A 721 -8.77 -22.12 -1.95
CA HIS A 721 -8.29 -23.13 -2.89
C HIS A 721 -9.43 -23.86 -3.62
N GLN A 722 -10.55 -24.14 -2.93
CA GLN A 722 -11.75 -24.73 -3.56
C GLN A 722 -12.40 -23.74 -4.54
N ARG A 723 -12.52 -22.47 -4.17
CA ARG A 723 -13.01 -21.39 -5.06
C ARG A 723 -12.13 -21.28 -6.31
N ASN A 724 -10.82 -21.32 -6.17
CA ASN A 724 -9.86 -21.26 -7.27
C ASN A 724 -9.93 -22.49 -8.22
N LYS A 725 -10.52 -23.61 -7.78
CA LYS A 725 -10.79 -24.79 -8.62
C LYS A 725 -12.18 -24.79 -9.23
N ASN A 726 -13.08 -23.92 -8.79
CA ASN A 726 -14.46 -23.90 -9.26
C ASN A 726 -14.57 -23.17 -10.62
N ILE A 727 -14.77 -23.94 -11.68
CA ILE A 727 -14.86 -23.41 -13.07
C ILE A 727 -16.01 -22.44 -13.32
N LYS A 728 -17.01 -22.38 -12.43
CA LYS A 728 -18.12 -21.42 -12.53
C LYS A 728 -17.71 -20.02 -12.10
N LEU A 729 -16.65 -19.88 -11.28
CA LEU A 729 -16.12 -18.59 -10.82
C LEU A 729 -15.12 -18.04 -11.85
N LYS A 730 -15.62 -17.33 -12.82
CA LYS A 730 -14.86 -16.89 -14.01
C LYS A 730 -13.82 -15.80 -13.72
N SER A 731 -13.99 -15.04 -12.66
CA SER A 731 -12.98 -14.07 -12.21
C SER A 731 -11.75 -14.74 -11.59
N ARG A 732 -11.85 -16.02 -11.21
CA ARG A 732 -10.76 -16.85 -10.65
C ARG A 732 -10.23 -17.89 -11.60
N ASN A 733 -11.04 -18.30 -12.60
CA ASN A 733 -10.78 -19.45 -13.45
C ASN A 733 -11.08 -19.11 -14.91
N GLY A 734 -10.31 -19.72 -15.80
CA GLY A 734 -10.43 -19.58 -17.26
C GLY A 734 -9.07 -19.75 -17.93
N ALA A 735 -9.07 -19.88 -19.24
CA ALA A 735 -7.84 -19.93 -20.02
C ALA A 735 -7.06 -18.62 -19.83
N GLY A 736 -5.85 -18.70 -19.33
CA GLY A 736 -4.97 -17.56 -19.08
C GLY A 736 -5.27 -16.73 -17.83
N VAL A 737 -6.28 -17.09 -17.04
CA VAL A 737 -6.59 -16.39 -15.79
C VAL A 737 -5.65 -16.88 -14.67
N PRO A 738 -4.83 -16.01 -14.03
CA PRO A 738 -4.09 -16.39 -12.83
C PRO A 738 -5.06 -16.68 -11.68
N PRO A 739 -4.83 -17.70 -10.85
CA PRO A 739 -5.62 -17.90 -9.65
C PRO A 739 -5.49 -16.69 -8.71
N TYR A 740 -6.57 -16.33 -8.01
CA TYR A 740 -6.54 -15.27 -7.02
C TYR A 740 -6.00 -15.81 -5.70
N GLU A 741 -4.77 -15.43 -5.36
CA GLU A 741 -4.07 -15.93 -4.17
C GLU A 741 -3.60 -14.81 -3.23
N LEU A 742 -3.86 -13.54 -3.57
CA LEU A 742 -3.41 -12.38 -2.78
C LEU A 742 -3.89 -12.41 -1.32
N LEU A 743 -5.07 -12.98 -1.06
CA LEU A 743 -5.66 -13.11 0.27
C LEU A 743 -5.59 -14.54 0.83
N LEU A 744 -4.68 -15.39 0.34
CA LEU A 744 -4.33 -16.61 1.08
C LEU A 744 -3.64 -16.24 2.40
N PRO A 745 -4.02 -16.82 3.55
CA PRO A 745 -3.41 -16.49 4.84
C PRO A 745 -1.91 -16.78 4.93
N SER A 746 -1.42 -17.73 4.15
CA SER A 746 -0.02 -18.20 4.18
C SER A 746 0.76 -17.86 2.91
N SER A 747 2.07 -17.72 3.04
CA SER A 747 3.02 -17.64 1.93
C SER A 747 4.40 -18.18 2.32
N ALA A 748 5.43 -17.88 1.52
CA ALA A 748 6.80 -18.30 1.77
C ALA A 748 7.81 -17.25 1.24
N PRO A 749 9.04 -17.25 1.73
CA PRO A 749 10.11 -16.38 1.23
C PRO A 749 10.30 -16.46 -0.28
N GLY A 750 10.51 -15.32 -0.93
CA GLY A 750 10.72 -15.24 -2.38
C GLY A 750 9.46 -15.40 -3.24
N VAL A 751 8.30 -15.60 -2.63
CA VAL A 751 7.01 -15.69 -3.34
C VAL A 751 6.44 -14.28 -3.57
N THR A 752 5.73 -14.10 -4.68
CA THR A 752 4.96 -12.90 -5.00
C THR A 752 3.53 -13.27 -5.42
N GLY A 753 2.59 -12.35 -5.32
CA GLY A 753 1.19 -12.57 -5.70
C GLY A 753 0.38 -13.43 -4.75
N ARG A 754 0.87 -13.68 -3.54
CA ARG A 754 0.25 -14.58 -2.57
C ARG A 754 0.62 -14.18 -1.14
N GLY A 755 -0.34 -14.31 -0.23
CA GLY A 755 -0.14 -14.31 1.22
C GLY A 755 -0.39 -12.98 1.91
N ILE A 756 -0.79 -13.08 3.20
CA ILE A 756 -1.12 -11.94 4.05
C ILE A 756 -0.09 -11.82 5.18
N PRO A 757 0.90 -10.93 5.08
CA PRO A 757 1.72 -10.55 6.23
C PRO A 757 0.90 -9.88 7.34
N ASN A 758 1.40 -9.96 8.57
CA ASN A 758 0.77 -9.29 9.71
C ASN A 758 0.79 -7.77 9.60
N SER A 759 1.84 -7.21 9.00
CA SER A 759 2.10 -5.78 8.96
C SER A 759 2.46 -5.30 7.56
N ILE A 760 2.50 -3.98 7.41
CA ILE A 760 3.01 -3.29 6.23
C ILE A 760 4.54 -3.30 6.30
N SER A 761 5.14 -4.40 5.88
CA SER A 761 6.57 -4.63 6.03
C SER A 761 7.40 -4.29 4.79
N ILE A 762 6.75 -3.93 3.69
CA ILE A 762 7.39 -3.67 2.39
C ILE A 762 6.64 -2.63 1.56
#